data_93037ebe3bfd492bc071e59919ba58a6
#
_entry.id   93037ebe3bfd492bc071e59919ba58a6
#
_cell.length_a   1.000
_cell.length_b   1.000
_cell.length_c   1.000
_cell.angle_alpha   90.00
_cell.angle_beta   90.00
_cell.angle_gamma   90.00
#
_symmetry.space_group_name_H-M   'P 1'
#
loop_
_entity.id
_entity.type
_entity.pdbx_description
1 polymer ?
#
loop_
_entity_poly.entity_id
_entity_poly.type
_entity_poly.pdbx_seq_one_letter_code
_entity_poly.pdbx_strand_id
1 'polypeptide(L)'
;MSVTYGFELVHERQIAELNSLARIYRHVVTGAELLSLINDDENKVFGIAFRTPPSDSTGVAHILEHSVLCGSQKYPLKKPFVELLKGSLNTFLNAMTYSDKTVYPVASTNVRDFYNLVDVYLDAVLHPRITPEILQQEGWHYELNDDGTLAYRGVVFNEMKGANASPDRVLYLATQSSLFPDHVYGVDSGGDPAAIPDLTYEQFKAFHERFYHPSNARLFFYGNDDPEERLRLLDRVLAPFSRRTVDSAIPLQAPFSEPGRVERPYPAGQNHAGKHMITVNWLLPDPPDTVEMLALEILEHALVGTPAAPLRKALIDSGLGENITSSGFAALRQTYFTAGLKGVSGENVAAAEDLIIGTLGRLARDGIDPQTIEAAINTVEFQLRERNTGAYPRGLAVFLSALNTWLYDGDPLDLLAFEAPLGALKQRLAAEPRFFERLIEQRILRNPHRSTVVLVPDLELTHRQTVAEQERLAAVRATMDDAGIQQVAATAARLKQLQETPDTPEALASLPSLTIADLDRQIKTVPTRVLESGATRILHHDLFTNGIVYFDLGMNLRTLPQEFLPYVTLFGRALLETGTRQEDVIQLTQRIGRETGGISPQTLTSAVRGRSVGMAWMFLRGKATIAKGDELLAIIDDVLRTARLDNRERFRQIVLEERAMREAGLTPGGHTVVNTRLRAQFNEADWAGEQIGGVSYLLFLRRIEQAIDEDWDTVQAVLEQIRALLVNRNALLINVTVDAPGWEQFHPHLEAFLDRLPAAPVVPAAWNLRPAAASEGLLIPANVNYVGKGADLYRLGYRLHGSALVVTRYLRTTWLWDQIREQGGAYGGFCIFDPRSGVFSYISYRDPNLLRTLEVYDRSAEFLRRLDLNTTELTRAIIGAIADLDAYQLPDARGFTAMVRHLVGDDDAYRQQVRDEVLGTVPSDFRAFADVLDSMREQGALVAMGGEAAITAANQECGLFTEITRVM
;
A
#
# COMPACT_ATOMS: atom_id res chain seq x y z
N MET A 1 9.28 32.91 -28.73
CA MET A 1 9.64 31.59 -28.13
C MET A 1 9.58 30.56 -29.22
N SER A 2 10.50 29.57 -29.24
CA SER A 2 10.50 28.54 -30.30
C SER A 2 9.42 27.51 -29.98
N VAL A 3 8.64 27.17 -31.00
CA VAL A 3 7.65 26.08 -30.93
C VAL A 3 8.30 24.79 -31.44
N THR A 4 8.27 23.73 -30.68
CA THR A 4 8.80 22.42 -31.08
C THR A 4 7.70 21.39 -30.95
N TYR A 5 7.35 20.70 -32.03
CA TYR A 5 6.24 19.75 -32.11
C TYR A 5 4.97 20.27 -31.41
N GLY A 6 4.49 21.43 -31.87
CA GLY A 6 3.26 22.05 -31.35
C GLY A 6 3.34 22.60 -29.91
N PHE A 7 4.47 22.48 -29.22
CA PHE A 7 4.68 22.95 -27.86
C PHE A 7 5.57 24.18 -27.77
N GLU A 8 5.12 25.15 -27.01
CA GLU A 8 5.87 26.33 -26.62
C GLU A 8 6.51 26.09 -25.26
N LEU A 9 7.83 26.30 -25.11
CA LEU A 9 8.53 26.27 -23.83
C LEU A 9 8.14 27.52 -23.01
N VAL A 10 7.44 27.30 -21.90
CA VAL A 10 7.00 28.38 -20.99
C VAL A 10 8.07 28.69 -19.95
N HIS A 11 8.66 27.64 -19.38
CA HIS A 11 9.67 27.78 -18.31
C HIS A 11 10.65 26.63 -18.32
N GLU A 12 11.91 26.92 -17.96
CA GLU A 12 12.97 25.90 -17.77
C GLU A 12 13.71 26.21 -16.49
N ARG A 13 13.91 25.20 -15.66
CA ARG A 13 14.63 25.32 -14.36
C ARG A 13 15.34 24.03 -14.00
N GLN A 14 16.59 24.13 -13.51
CA GLN A 14 17.25 23.01 -12.86
C GLN A 14 16.73 22.84 -11.44
N ILE A 15 16.24 21.65 -11.11
CA ILE A 15 15.81 21.26 -9.76
C ILE A 15 16.91 20.37 -9.18
N ALA A 16 17.78 20.97 -8.39
CA ALA A 16 18.95 20.29 -7.83
C ALA A 16 18.55 19.14 -6.91
N GLU A 17 17.48 19.33 -6.14
CA GLU A 17 16.93 18.37 -5.18
C GLU A 17 16.43 17.08 -5.85
N LEU A 18 16.12 17.13 -7.14
CA LEU A 18 15.70 15.98 -7.94
C LEU A 18 16.75 15.53 -8.95
N ASN A 19 17.90 16.21 -9.01
CA ASN A 19 18.87 16.02 -10.09
C ASN A 19 18.21 16.06 -11.48
N SER A 20 17.25 16.98 -11.69
CA SER A 20 16.38 16.99 -12.87
C SER A 20 16.34 18.36 -13.52
N LEU A 21 16.38 18.39 -14.85
CA LEU A 21 16.02 19.57 -15.63
C LEU A 21 14.50 19.58 -15.87
N ALA A 22 13.81 20.55 -15.28
CA ALA A 22 12.38 20.74 -15.43
C ALA A 22 12.09 21.69 -16.61
N ARG A 23 11.21 21.27 -17.51
CA ARG A 23 10.68 22.06 -18.60
C ARG A 23 9.15 22.07 -18.54
N ILE A 24 8.58 23.25 -18.48
CA ILE A 24 7.14 23.44 -18.58
C ILE A 24 6.82 23.89 -19.99
N TYR A 25 5.95 23.13 -20.65
CA TYR A 25 5.50 23.42 -21.99
C TYR A 25 3.98 23.66 -22.02
N ARG A 26 3.54 24.41 -23.02
CA ARG A 26 2.12 24.57 -23.34
C ARG A 26 1.90 24.20 -24.80
N HIS A 27 0.95 23.30 -25.05
CA HIS A 27 0.53 22.98 -26.42
C HIS A 27 -0.26 24.13 -27.04
N VAL A 28 0.23 24.65 -28.15
CA VAL A 28 -0.27 25.91 -28.73
C VAL A 28 -1.75 25.81 -29.12
N VAL A 29 -2.17 24.68 -29.71
CA VAL A 29 -3.51 24.48 -30.24
C VAL A 29 -4.53 24.21 -29.11
N THR A 30 -4.22 23.33 -28.19
CA THR A 30 -5.18 22.87 -27.17
C THR A 30 -5.05 23.60 -25.83
N GLY A 31 -3.89 24.22 -25.57
CA GLY A 31 -3.56 24.79 -24.27
C GLY A 31 -3.21 23.77 -23.18
N ALA A 32 -3.05 22.48 -23.52
CA ALA A 32 -2.60 21.45 -22.59
C ALA A 32 -1.23 21.83 -22.01
N GLU A 33 -1.05 21.61 -20.71
CA GLU A 33 0.20 21.88 -20.02
C GLU A 33 0.98 20.58 -19.77
N LEU A 34 2.29 20.63 -20.01
CA LEU A 34 3.21 19.52 -19.83
C LEU A 34 4.35 19.93 -18.87
N LEU A 35 4.53 19.17 -17.81
CA LEU A 35 5.76 19.17 -17.00
C LEU A 35 6.64 18.00 -17.43
N SER A 36 7.79 18.29 -18.02
CA SER A 36 8.80 17.32 -18.46
C SER A 36 10.02 17.40 -17.57
N LEU A 37 10.24 16.38 -16.72
CA LEU A 37 11.43 16.25 -15.89
C LEU A 37 12.42 15.30 -16.57
N ILE A 38 13.60 15.80 -16.86
CA ILE A 38 14.68 15.11 -17.57
C ILE A 38 15.78 14.79 -16.53
N ASN A 39 16.08 13.51 -16.32
CA ASN A 39 17.09 13.03 -15.38
C ASN A 39 17.66 11.68 -15.83
N ASP A 40 18.46 11.02 -15.00
CA ASP A 40 19.10 9.75 -15.27
C ASP A 40 18.37 8.52 -14.71
N ASP A 41 17.17 8.69 -14.12
CA ASP A 41 16.39 7.58 -13.59
C ASP A 41 15.88 6.68 -14.73
N GLU A 42 16.25 5.41 -14.69
CA GLU A 42 15.79 4.43 -15.69
C GLU A 42 14.28 4.11 -15.58
N ASN A 43 13.65 4.37 -14.43
CA ASN A 43 12.23 4.13 -14.22
C ASN A 43 11.40 5.33 -14.69
N LYS A 44 11.12 5.34 -16.00
CA LYS A 44 10.36 6.40 -16.66
C LYS A 44 8.92 6.39 -16.19
N VAL A 45 8.38 7.59 -15.96
CA VAL A 45 6.98 7.78 -15.55
C VAL A 45 6.29 8.76 -16.47
N PHE A 46 5.12 8.39 -16.92
CA PHE A 46 4.14 9.26 -17.56
C PHE A 46 2.91 9.36 -16.67
N GLY A 47 2.26 10.51 -16.67
CA GLY A 47 0.95 10.68 -16.06
C GLY A 47 0.13 11.73 -16.78
N ILE A 48 -1.18 11.49 -16.85
CA ILE A 48 -2.16 12.49 -17.27
C ILE A 48 -3.21 12.63 -16.15
N ALA A 49 -3.47 13.85 -15.74
CA ALA A 49 -4.45 14.18 -14.72
C ALA A 49 -5.47 15.17 -15.26
N PHE A 50 -6.73 14.97 -14.88
CA PHE A 50 -7.82 15.90 -15.19
C PHE A 50 -8.45 16.38 -13.88
N ARG A 51 -8.87 17.67 -13.82
CA ARG A 51 -9.80 18.10 -12.78
C ARG A 51 -11.18 17.50 -13.11
N THR A 52 -11.71 16.70 -12.18
CA THR A 52 -12.97 15.96 -12.34
C THR A 52 -13.87 16.14 -11.12
N PRO A 53 -14.30 17.39 -10.79
CA PRO A 53 -15.12 17.64 -9.63
C PRO A 53 -16.51 17.01 -9.80
N PRO A 54 -16.89 16.02 -8.94
CA PRO A 54 -18.23 15.45 -8.95
C PRO A 54 -19.24 16.42 -8.31
N SER A 55 -20.48 16.37 -8.76
CA SER A 55 -21.59 17.16 -8.19
C SER A 55 -22.35 16.43 -7.08
N ASP A 56 -22.18 15.12 -7.00
CA ASP A 56 -22.94 14.23 -6.12
C ASP A 56 -22.15 12.96 -5.82
N SER A 57 -22.72 12.08 -5.00
CA SER A 57 -22.10 10.82 -4.57
C SER A 57 -22.46 9.62 -5.45
N THR A 58 -22.83 9.82 -6.72
CA THR A 58 -23.09 8.71 -7.67
C THR A 58 -21.85 7.97 -8.10
N GLY A 59 -20.64 8.47 -7.74
CA GLY A 59 -19.38 7.83 -8.10
C GLY A 59 -19.04 7.95 -9.58
N VAL A 60 -19.63 8.90 -10.31
CA VAL A 60 -19.42 9.06 -11.76
C VAL A 60 -17.95 9.17 -12.14
N ALA A 61 -17.13 9.87 -11.34
CA ALA A 61 -15.69 10.01 -11.58
C ALA A 61 -14.95 8.67 -11.45
N HIS A 62 -15.27 7.87 -10.45
CA HIS A 62 -14.68 6.54 -10.19
C HIS A 62 -15.14 5.52 -11.24
N ILE A 63 -16.44 5.50 -11.56
CA ILE A 63 -16.97 4.62 -12.60
C ILE A 63 -16.33 4.93 -13.96
N LEU A 64 -16.09 6.21 -14.28
CA LEU A 64 -15.37 6.60 -15.46
C LEU A 64 -13.89 6.22 -15.45
N GLU A 65 -13.25 6.30 -14.29
CA GLU A 65 -11.86 5.83 -14.14
C GLU A 65 -11.71 4.39 -14.62
N HIS A 66 -12.59 3.48 -14.14
CA HIS A 66 -12.63 2.10 -14.60
C HIS A 66 -12.99 2.00 -16.10
N SER A 67 -14.01 2.73 -16.51
CA SER A 67 -14.66 2.58 -17.82
C SER A 67 -13.78 3.03 -18.98
N VAL A 68 -12.98 4.08 -18.83
CA VAL A 68 -12.07 4.53 -19.91
C VAL A 68 -10.99 3.49 -20.23
N LEU A 69 -10.67 2.61 -19.27
CA LEU A 69 -9.75 1.51 -19.46
C LEU A 69 -10.41 0.24 -20.05
N CYS A 70 -11.71 0.29 -20.37
CA CYS A 70 -12.49 -0.79 -20.99
C CYS A 70 -12.57 -0.68 -22.52
N GLY A 71 -11.50 -0.18 -23.16
CA GLY A 71 -11.36 -0.07 -24.62
C GLY A 71 -11.53 1.32 -25.17
N SER A 72 -10.85 1.56 -26.28
CA SER A 72 -10.75 2.86 -26.91
C SER A 72 -10.88 2.74 -28.44
N GLN A 73 -10.78 3.87 -29.15
CA GLN A 73 -10.91 3.88 -30.60
C GLN A 73 -9.80 3.09 -31.31
N LYS A 74 -8.55 3.31 -30.88
CA LYS A 74 -7.39 2.62 -31.46
C LYS A 74 -7.24 1.20 -30.92
N TYR A 75 -7.67 0.96 -29.69
CA TYR A 75 -7.53 -0.31 -28.97
C TYR A 75 -8.91 -0.85 -28.57
N PRO A 76 -9.66 -1.45 -29.52
CA PRO A 76 -11.05 -1.84 -29.32
C PRO A 76 -11.21 -3.17 -28.53
N LEU A 77 -10.32 -3.43 -27.58
CA LEU A 77 -10.43 -4.56 -26.66
C LEU A 77 -11.43 -4.26 -25.55
N LYS A 78 -11.92 -5.29 -24.91
CA LYS A 78 -12.78 -5.14 -23.72
C LYS A 78 -12.00 -4.67 -22.50
N LYS A 79 -10.77 -5.17 -22.34
CA LYS A 79 -9.92 -4.87 -21.18
C LYS A 79 -8.45 -4.68 -21.59
N PRO A 80 -8.10 -3.62 -22.30
CA PRO A 80 -6.71 -3.33 -22.70
C PRO A 80 -5.76 -3.32 -21.50
N PHE A 81 -6.22 -2.78 -20.36
CA PHE A 81 -5.48 -2.74 -19.10
C PHE A 81 -5.00 -4.14 -18.65
N VAL A 82 -5.91 -5.12 -18.67
CA VAL A 82 -5.59 -6.50 -18.26
C VAL A 82 -4.60 -7.14 -19.24
N GLU A 83 -4.78 -6.89 -20.54
CA GLU A 83 -3.87 -7.39 -21.56
C GLU A 83 -2.46 -6.79 -21.45
N LEU A 84 -2.36 -5.52 -21.07
CA LEU A 84 -1.08 -4.88 -20.77
C LEU A 84 -0.41 -5.51 -19.53
N LEU A 85 -1.15 -5.77 -18.46
CA LEU A 85 -0.61 -6.45 -17.27
C LEU A 85 -0.01 -7.83 -17.59
N LYS A 86 -0.55 -8.53 -18.60
CA LYS A 86 -0.05 -9.84 -18.99
C LYS A 86 1.29 -9.81 -19.70
N GLY A 87 1.59 -8.74 -20.46
CA GLY A 87 2.71 -8.73 -21.41
C GLY A 87 3.53 -7.44 -21.46
N SER A 88 3.62 -6.70 -20.35
CA SER A 88 4.40 -5.46 -20.21
C SER A 88 5.51 -5.63 -19.15
N LEU A 89 6.56 -4.83 -19.26
CA LEU A 89 7.60 -4.66 -18.26
C LEU A 89 7.30 -3.48 -17.33
N ASN A 90 6.01 -3.14 -17.18
CA ASN A 90 5.61 -2.04 -16.34
C ASN A 90 6.13 -2.20 -14.91
N THR A 91 6.56 -1.09 -14.33
CA THR A 91 6.87 -0.98 -12.90
C THR A 91 5.70 -0.37 -12.15
N PHE A 92 4.77 0.27 -12.86
CA PHE A 92 3.52 0.77 -12.33
C PHE A 92 2.49 0.93 -13.47
N LEU A 93 1.28 0.47 -13.20
CA LEU A 93 0.14 0.57 -14.12
C LEU A 93 -1.12 0.64 -13.26
N ASN A 94 -1.78 1.80 -13.22
CA ASN A 94 -2.99 2.02 -12.44
C ASN A 94 -3.76 3.25 -12.93
N ALA A 95 -4.93 3.50 -12.33
CA ALA A 95 -5.65 4.75 -12.37
C ALA A 95 -6.05 5.13 -10.94
N MET A 96 -6.35 6.40 -10.68
CA MET A 96 -6.61 6.90 -9.33
C MET A 96 -7.66 8.00 -9.36
N THR A 97 -8.77 7.79 -8.69
CA THR A 97 -9.79 8.82 -8.45
C THR A 97 -9.62 9.45 -7.05
N TYR A 98 -9.51 10.76 -7.05
CA TYR A 98 -9.49 11.60 -5.86
C TYR A 98 -10.78 12.43 -5.80
N SER A 99 -10.94 13.21 -4.75
CA SER A 99 -12.15 14.03 -4.56
C SER A 99 -12.37 15.09 -5.64
N ASP A 100 -11.32 15.51 -6.36
CA ASP A 100 -11.39 16.60 -7.35
C ASP A 100 -10.62 16.34 -8.65
N LYS A 101 -9.95 15.20 -8.75
CA LYS A 101 -9.13 14.82 -9.91
C LYS A 101 -9.14 13.34 -10.16
N THR A 102 -8.88 12.97 -11.41
CA THR A 102 -8.60 11.60 -11.83
C THR A 102 -7.25 11.56 -12.52
N VAL A 103 -6.38 10.60 -12.15
CA VAL A 103 -4.99 10.51 -12.57
C VAL A 103 -4.73 9.15 -13.20
N TYR A 104 -4.10 9.13 -14.35
CA TYR A 104 -3.75 7.92 -15.10
C TYR A 104 -2.24 7.83 -15.28
N PRO A 105 -1.52 7.19 -14.35
CA PRO A 105 -0.07 7.05 -14.39
C PRO A 105 0.37 5.70 -14.94
N VAL A 106 1.49 5.70 -15.66
CA VAL A 106 2.20 4.49 -16.07
C VAL A 106 3.70 4.66 -15.85
N ALA A 107 4.40 3.55 -15.59
CA ALA A 107 5.86 3.55 -15.47
C ALA A 107 6.48 2.27 -16.01
N SER A 108 7.67 2.41 -16.61
CA SER A 108 8.47 1.28 -17.09
C SER A 108 9.96 1.65 -17.17
N THR A 109 10.83 0.69 -16.88
CA THR A 109 12.28 0.83 -17.12
C THR A 109 12.67 0.61 -18.58
N ASN A 110 11.84 -0.13 -19.36
CA ASN A 110 12.06 -0.38 -20.78
C ASN A 110 11.45 0.75 -21.61
N VAL A 111 12.24 1.39 -22.47
CA VAL A 111 11.81 2.57 -23.29
C VAL A 111 10.67 2.21 -24.23
N ARG A 112 10.75 1.05 -24.91
CA ARG A 112 9.72 0.62 -25.87
C ARG A 112 8.39 0.34 -25.17
N ASP A 113 8.44 -0.37 -24.05
CA ASP A 113 7.29 -0.63 -23.20
C ASP A 113 6.67 0.66 -22.69
N PHE A 114 7.50 1.57 -22.19
CA PHE A 114 7.05 2.87 -21.69
C PHE A 114 6.23 3.63 -22.72
N TYR A 115 6.71 3.79 -23.94
CA TYR A 115 5.96 4.50 -24.98
C TYR A 115 4.74 3.72 -25.48
N ASN A 116 4.76 2.38 -25.44
CA ASN A 116 3.56 1.57 -25.68
C ASN A 116 2.47 1.87 -24.62
N LEU A 117 2.84 1.91 -23.35
CA LEU A 117 1.93 2.23 -22.25
C LEU A 117 1.36 3.65 -22.38
N VAL A 118 2.21 4.63 -22.70
CA VAL A 118 1.79 6.02 -22.90
C VAL A 118 0.79 6.13 -24.02
N ASP A 119 1.03 5.50 -25.16
CA ASP A 119 0.15 5.54 -26.33
C ASP A 119 -1.24 4.92 -26.04
N VAL A 120 -1.25 3.77 -25.35
CA VAL A 120 -2.51 3.11 -24.94
C VAL A 120 -3.29 3.97 -23.95
N TYR A 121 -2.63 4.54 -22.94
CA TYR A 121 -3.30 5.34 -21.92
C TYR A 121 -3.85 6.66 -22.47
N LEU A 122 -3.11 7.31 -23.35
CA LEU A 122 -3.59 8.52 -24.01
C LEU A 122 -4.84 8.26 -24.86
N ASP A 123 -4.86 7.18 -25.65
CA ASP A 123 -6.03 6.82 -26.43
C ASP A 123 -7.21 6.39 -25.53
N ALA A 124 -6.94 5.65 -24.48
CA ALA A 124 -7.94 5.23 -23.51
C ALA A 124 -8.65 6.41 -22.84
N VAL A 125 -7.94 7.41 -22.35
CA VAL A 125 -8.55 8.54 -21.64
C VAL A 125 -9.17 9.58 -22.54
N LEU A 126 -8.62 9.79 -23.76
CA LEU A 126 -9.09 10.82 -24.68
C LEU A 126 -10.13 10.31 -25.71
N HIS A 127 -10.10 9.01 -26.02
CA HIS A 127 -10.96 8.38 -27.02
C HIS A 127 -11.58 7.06 -26.53
N PRO A 128 -12.11 6.99 -25.30
CA PRO A 128 -12.68 5.74 -24.78
C PRO A 128 -13.95 5.34 -25.54
N ARG A 129 -14.27 4.06 -25.47
CA ARG A 129 -15.56 3.53 -25.91
C ARG A 129 -16.54 3.62 -24.75
N ILE A 130 -17.30 4.71 -24.71
CA ILE A 130 -18.32 4.92 -23.67
C ILE A 130 -19.66 4.38 -24.17
N THR A 131 -20.07 3.20 -23.64
CA THR A 131 -21.31 2.54 -24.01
C THR A 131 -22.17 2.25 -22.78
N PRO A 132 -23.50 2.04 -22.96
CA PRO A 132 -24.37 1.65 -21.83
C PRO A 132 -23.89 0.37 -21.15
N GLU A 133 -23.37 -0.61 -21.92
CA GLU A 133 -22.90 -1.88 -21.37
C GLU A 133 -21.68 -1.72 -20.47
N ILE A 134 -20.78 -0.78 -20.79
CA ILE A 134 -19.62 -0.47 -19.95
C ILE A 134 -20.08 0.14 -18.64
N LEU A 135 -21.02 1.09 -18.66
CA LEU A 135 -21.62 1.62 -17.43
C LEU A 135 -22.28 0.53 -16.59
N GLN A 136 -23.02 -0.37 -17.25
CA GLN A 136 -23.71 -1.47 -16.56
C GLN A 136 -22.72 -2.47 -15.93
N GLN A 137 -21.58 -2.71 -16.58
CA GLN A 137 -20.56 -3.61 -16.07
C GLN A 137 -19.74 -2.97 -14.96
N GLU A 138 -19.17 -1.79 -15.20
CA GLU A 138 -18.26 -1.13 -14.25
C GLU A 138 -19.02 -0.36 -13.15
N GLY A 139 -20.13 0.28 -13.48
CA GLY A 139 -20.94 1.04 -12.54
C GLY A 139 -21.98 0.18 -11.82
N TRP A 140 -23.16 0.04 -12.44
CA TRP A 140 -24.25 -0.73 -11.84
C TRP A 140 -25.30 -1.19 -12.88
N HIS A 141 -26.02 -2.29 -12.53
CA HIS A 141 -27.18 -2.76 -13.28
C HIS A 141 -28.10 -3.58 -12.36
N TYR A 142 -29.34 -3.82 -12.81
CA TYR A 142 -30.25 -4.75 -12.15
C TYR A 142 -29.93 -6.19 -12.58
N GLU A 143 -29.99 -7.12 -11.63
CA GLU A 143 -29.94 -8.55 -11.86
C GLU A 143 -31.10 -9.23 -11.15
N LEU A 144 -31.66 -10.29 -11.74
CA LEU A 144 -32.68 -11.13 -11.09
C LEU A 144 -32.00 -12.26 -10.33
N ASN A 145 -32.33 -12.38 -9.05
CA ASN A 145 -31.98 -13.54 -8.24
C ASN A 145 -32.86 -14.75 -8.63
N ASP A 146 -32.48 -15.96 -8.20
CA ASP A 146 -33.21 -17.20 -8.48
C ASP A 146 -34.67 -17.18 -7.94
N ASP A 147 -34.92 -16.41 -6.90
CA ASP A 147 -36.26 -16.22 -6.32
C ASP A 147 -37.10 -15.13 -7.03
N GLY A 148 -36.57 -14.52 -8.09
CA GLY A 148 -37.24 -13.46 -8.87
C GLY A 148 -37.16 -12.08 -8.24
N THR A 149 -36.44 -11.89 -7.16
CA THR A 149 -36.15 -10.56 -6.58
C THR A 149 -35.06 -9.86 -7.40
N LEU A 150 -35.01 -8.51 -7.32
CA LEU A 150 -33.94 -7.71 -7.94
C LEU A 150 -32.76 -7.58 -7.01
N ALA A 151 -31.58 -7.46 -7.59
CA ALA A 151 -30.35 -7.05 -6.92
C ALA A 151 -29.62 -5.99 -7.77
N TYR A 152 -28.81 -5.13 -7.11
CA TYR A 152 -27.84 -4.30 -7.76
C TYR A 152 -26.54 -5.07 -7.97
N ARG A 153 -25.94 -4.94 -9.15
CA ARG A 153 -24.62 -5.48 -9.52
C ARG A 153 -23.78 -4.43 -10.23
N GLY A 154 -22.49 -4.56 -10.17
CA GLY A 154 -21.50 -3.70 -10.85
C GLY A 154 -20.17 -3.73 -10.11
N VAL A 155 -19.08 -3.49 -10.81
CA VAL A 155 -17.72 -3.57 -10.23
C VAL A 155 -17.56 -2.52 -9.13
N VAL A 156 -17.77 -1.23 -9.47
CA VAL A 156 -17.63 -0.12 -8.52
C VAL A 156 -18.71 -0.18 -7.44
N PHE A 157 -19.95 -0.54 -7.79
CA PHE A 157 -21.00 -0.72 -6.78
C PHE A 157 -20.61 -1.72 -5.69
N ASN A 158 -20.11 -2.88 -6.07
CA ASN A 158 -19.68 -3.92 -5.14
C ASN A 158 -18.43 -3.50 -4.35
N GLU A 159 -17.47 -2.85 -5.00
CA GLU A 159 -16.27 -2.32 -4.36
C GLU A 159 -16.62 -1.32 -3.26
N MET A 160 -17.47 -0.37 -3.57
CA MET A 160 -17.86 0.69 -2.64
C MET A 160 -18.73 0.15 -1.49
N LYS A 161 -19.58 -0.85 -1.75
CA LYS A 161 -20.31 -1.55 -0.71
C LYS A 161 -19.37 -2.23 0.31
N GLY A 162 -18.26 -2.80 -0.20
CA GLY A 162 -17.21 -3.35 0.65
C GLY A 162 -16.38 -2.28 1.38
N ALA A 163 -16.03 -1.20 0.71
CA ALA A 163 -15.24 -0.11 1.28
C ALA A 163 -15.99 0.61 2.43
N ASN A 164 -17.29 0.87 2.26
CA ASN A 164 -18.13 1.57 3.26
C ASN A 164 -18.44 0.72 4.52
N ALA A 165 -18.02 -0.55 4.55
CA ALA A 165 -18.01 -1.34 5.78
C ALA A 165 -16.88 -0.96 6.75
N SER A 166 -15.88 -0.19 6.32
CA SER A 166 -14.76 0.25 7.15
C SER A 166 -15.15 1.45 8.02
N PRO A 167 -15.05 1.38 9.36
CA PRO A 167 -15.31 2.51 10.24
C PRO A 167 -14.41 3.72 9.96
N ASP A 168 -13.12 3.50 9.64
CA ASP A 168 -12.17 4.58 9.31
C ASP A 168 -12.58 5.32 8.02
N ARG A 169 -13.15 4.61 7.01
CA ARG A 169 -13.71 5.26 5.82
C ARG A 169 -14.97 6.08 6.14
N VAL A 170 -15.87 5.53 6.95
CA VAL A 170 -17.07 6.26 7.40
C VAL A 170 -16.66 7.54 8.13
N LEU A 171 -15.64 7.46 8.99
CA LEU A 171 -15.08 8.62 9.70
C LEU A 171 -14.52 9.66 8.74
N TYR A 172 -13.73 9.23 7.76
CA TYR A 172 -13.16 10.10 6.75
C TYR A 172 -14.24 10.86 5.96
N LEU A 173 -15.25 10.15 5.45
CA LEU A 173 -16.36 10.76 4.72
C LEU A 173 -17.20 11.72 5.58
N ALA A 174 -17.46 11.33 6.84
CA ALA A 174 -18.17 12.20 7.79
C ALA A 174 -17.34 13.47 8.11
N THR A 175 -16.02 13.33 8.23
CA THR A 175 -15.12 14.48 8.42
C THR A 175 -15.16 15.42 7.22
N GLN A 176 -15.02 14.89 6.00
CA GLN A 176 -15.06 15.72 4.79
C GLN A 176 -16.44 16.41 4.62
N SER A 177 -17.53 15.66 4.70
CA SER A 177 -18.87 16.25 4.55
C SER A 177 -19.19 17.28 5.64
N SER A 178 -18.64 17.13 6.84
CA SER A 178 -18.82 18.08 7.92
C SER A 178 -18.05 19.40 7.74
N LEU A 179 -16.88 19.35 7.08
CA LEU A 179 -16.06 20.53 6.81
C LEU A 179 -16.41 21.23 5.49
N PHE A 180 -17.00 20.49 4.55
CA PHE A 180 -17.26 20.91 3.18
C PHE A 180 -18.73 20.68 2.77
N PRO A 181 -19.73 21.23 3.50
CA PRO A 181 -21.15 20.90 3.27
C PRO A 181 -21.66 21.28 1.89
N ASP A 182 -21.13 22.36 1.28
CA ASP A 182 -21.58 22.92 0.00
C ASP A 182 -20.49 22.82 -1.08
N HIS A 183 -19.65 21.78 -1.03
CA HIS A 183 -18.46 21.71 -1.83
C HIS A 183 -18.24 20.29 -2.41
N VAL A 184 -17.44 20.18 -3.50
CA VAL A 184 -17.08 18.89 -4.12
C VAL A 184 -16.39 17.93 -3.14
N TYR A 185 -15.72 18.42 -2.11
CA TYR A 185 -15.09 17.60 -1.09
C TYR A 185 -16.09 17.04 -0.05
N GLY A 186 -17.32 17.55 -0.04
CA GLY A 186 -18.39 17.05 0.83
C GLY A 186 -19.12 15.82 0.28
N VAL A 187 -18.89 15.46 -0.99
CA VAL A 187 -19.49 14.28 -1.62
C VAL A 187 -18.46 13.12 -1.73
N ASP A 188 -18.95 11.90 -1.85
CA ASP A 188 -18.10 10.73 -2.07
C ASP A 188 -17.81 10.55 -3.56
N SER A 189 -16.64 10.96 -4.01
CA SER A 189 -16.19 10.79 -5.40
C SER A 189 -16.03 9.32 -5.81
N GLY A 190 -15.81 8.42 -4.84
CA GLY A 190 -15.78 6.98 -5.04
C GLY A 190 -17.16 6.39 -5.31
N GLY A 191 -18.18 7.00 -4.75
CA GLY A 191 -19.58 6.62 -4.85
C GLY A 191 -20.17 6.02 -3.57
N ASP A 192 -21.34 6.53 -3.19
CA ASP A 192 -22.16 5.93 -2.14
C ASP A 192 -23.02 4.81 -2.78
N PRO A 193 -22.98 3.57 -2.27
CA PRO A 193 -23.83 2.49 -2.78
C PRO A 193 -25.33 2.83 -2.82
N ALA A 194 -25.79 3.73 -1.95
CA ALA A 194 -27.16 4.20 -1.99
C ALA A 194 -27.44 5.17 -3.16
N ALA A 195 -26.43 5.89 -3.64
CA ALA A 195 -26.56 6.89 -4.70
C ALA A 195 -26.07 6.39 -6.08
N ILE A 196 -25.12 5.45 -6.13
CA ILE A 196 -24.60 4.88 -7.40
C ILE A 196 -25.73 4.48 -8.37
N PRO A 197 -26.84 3.81 -7.91
CA PRO A 197 -27.93 3.42 -8.80
C PRO A 197 -28.75 4.58 -9.39
N ASP A 198 -28.49 5.81 -9.01
CA ASP A 198 -29.13 7.00 -9.58
C ASP A 198 -28.37 7.56 -10.79
N LEU A 199 -27.14 7.07 -11.05
CA LEU A 199 -26.34 7.50 -12.19
C LEU A 199 -26.92 6.99 -13.51
N THR A 200 -27.28 7.93 -14.40
CA THR A 200 -27.76 7.60 -15.74
C THR A 200 -26.62 7.54 -16.74
N TYR A 201 -26.86 6.89 -17.88
CA TYR A 201 -25.88 6.82 -18.96
C TYR A 201 -25.57 8.21 -19.56
N GLU A 202 -26.56 9.07 -19.66
CA GLU A 202 -26.42 10.44 -20.17
C GLU A 202 -25.51 11.28 -19.26
N GLN A 203 -25.68 11.19 -17.94
CA GLN A 203 -24.82 11.87 -16.97
C GLN A 203 -23.38 11.34 -17.03
N PHE A 204 -23.23 10.02 -17.07
CA PHE A 204 -21.94 9.34 -17.20
C PHE A 204 -21.18 9.79 -18.46
N LYS A 205 -21.82 9.77 -19.62
CA LYS A 205 -21.24 10.22 -20.89
C LYS A 205 -20.91 11.71 -20.86
N ALA A 206 -21.84 12.54 -20.39
CA ALA A 206 -21.67 13.99 -20.32
C ALA A 206 -20.49 14.38 -19.40
N PHE A 207 -20.23 13.63 -18.32
CA PHE A 207 -19.11 13.88 -17.43
C PHE A 207 -17.76 13.68 -18.13
N HIS A 208 -17.61 12.61 -18.90
CA HIS A 208 -16.42 12.42 -19.75
C HIS A 208 -16.28 13.53 -20.78
N GLU A 209 -17.31 13.81 -21.57
CA GLU A 209 -17.31 14.85 -22.59
C GLU A 209 -16.96 16.22 -22.01
N ARG A 210 -17.36 16.50 -20.75
CA ARG A 210 -17.07 17.76 -20.07
C ARG A 210 -15.61 17.85 -19.62
N PHE A 211 -15.08 16.86 -18.95
CA PHE A 211 -13.82 16.97 -18.19
C PHE A 211 -12.61 16.35 -18.85
N TYR A 212 -12.77 15.30 -19.70
CA TYR A 212 -11.65 14.59 -20.32
C TYR A 212 -11.26 15.23 -21.65
N HIS A 213 -10.63 16.38 -21.53
CA HIS A 213 -10.21 17.16 -22.69
C HIS A 213 -8.80 17.71 -22.48
N PRO A 214 -7.94 17.78 -23.52
CA PRO A 214 -6.58 18.31 -23.39
C PRO A 214 -6.47 19.67 -22.71
N SER A 215 -7.44 20.58 -22.93
CA SER A 215 -7.46 21.90 -22.26
C SER A 215 -7.67 21.85 -20.74
N ASN A 216 -8.05 20.70 -20.18
CA ASN A 216 -8.20 20.44 -18.76
C ASN A 216 -7.11 19.50 -18.22
N ALA A 217 -6.20 19.02 -19.09
CA ALA A 217 -5.19 18.03 -18.74
C ALA A 217 -3.93 18.66 -18.14
N ARG A 218 -3.33 17.95 -17.18
CA ARG A 218 -1.96 18.12 -16.70
C ARG A 218 -1.17 16.90 -17.13
N LEU A 219 -0.23 17.09 -18.05
CA LEU A 219 0.61 16.04 -18.62
C LEU A 219 1.97 16.03 -17.93
N PHE A 220 2.48 14.88 -17.61
CA PHE A 220 3.73 14.73 -16.88
C PHE A 220 4.62 13.65 -17.47
N PHE A 221 5.91 13.94 -17.60
CA PHE A 221 6.95 12.98 -17.93
C PHE A 221 8.14 13.11 -16.98
N TYR A 222 8.72 11.98 -16.63
CA TYR A 222 9.90 11.87 -15.76
C TYR A 222 10.79 10.71 -16.23
N GLY A 223 12.11 10.91 -16.28
CA GLY A 223 13.06 9.84 -16.56
C GLY A 223 14.09 10.19 -17.59
N ASN A 224 14.86 9.16 -18.02
CA ASN A 224 16.01 9.27 -18.91
C ASN A 224 15.71 9.04 -20.39
N ASP A 225 14.44 9.04 -20.77
CA ASP A 225 14.02 8.94 -22.18
C ASP A 225 14.20 10.26 -22.94
N ASP A 226 14.13 10.19 -24.28
CA ASP A 226 14.30 11.35 -25.16
C ASP A 226 13.19 12.39 -24.97
N PRO A 227 13.48 13.60 -24.48
CA PRO A 227 12.48 14.64 -24.27
C PRO A 227 11.82 15.14 -25.56
N GLU A 228 12.45 15.01 -26.73
CA GLU A 228 11.81 15.38 -28.00
C GLU A 228 10.77 14.34 -28.43
N GLU A 229 11.00 13.07 -28.15
CA GLU A 229 10.03 12.01 -28.42
C GLU A 229 8.74 12.20 -27.61
N ARG A 230 8.87 12.69 -26.36
CA ARG A 230 7.72 13.08 -25.53
C ARG A 230 6.83 14.10 -26.24
N LEU A 231 7.42 15.16 -26.79
CA LEU A 231 6.70 16.23 -27.49
C LEU A 231 6.08 15.73 -28.79
N ARG A 232 6.83 14.93 -29.56
CA ARG A 232 6.38 14.39 -30.85
C ARG A 232 5.17 13.45 -30.68
N LEU A 233 5.21 12.59 -29.66
CA LEU A 233 4.11 11.69 -29.36
C LEU A 233 2.87 12.48 -28.94
N LEU A 234 3.04 13.43 -28.02
CA LEU A 234 1.93 14.24 -27.52
C LEU A 234 1.30 15.11 -28.62
N ASP A 235 2.12 15.79 -29.46
CA ASP A 235 1.59 16.61 -30.55
C ASP A 235 0.71 15.79 -31.49
N ARG A 236 1.14 14.58 -31.86
CA ARG A 236 0.36 13.67 -32.73
C ARG A 236 -0.99 13.31 -32.08
N VAL A 237 -1.04 13.08 -30.76
CA VAL A 237 -2.26 12.71 -30.05
C VAL A 237 -3.18 13.93 -29.84
N LEU A 238 -2.59 15.10 -29.58
CA LEU A 238 -3.34 16.32 -29.27
C LEU A 238 -3.80 17.10 -30.53
N ALA A 239 -3.18 16.89 -31.70
CA ALA A 239 -3.46 17.61 -32.95
C ALA A 239 -4.95 17.60 -33.38
N PRO A 240 -5.74 16.53 -33.14
CA PRO A 240 -7.17 16.54 -33.51
C PRO A 240 -8.04 17.45 -32.63
N PHE A 241 -7.55 17.91 -31.49
CA PHE A 241 -8.32 18.73 -30.56
C PHE A 241 -8.10 20.22 -30.78
N SER A 242 -9.11 20.98 -30.47
CA SER A 242 -9.04 22.45 -30.43
C SER A 242 -9.17 22.94 -28.99
N ARG A 243 -8.64 24.13 -28.72
CA ARG A 243 -8.78 24.74 -27.37
C ARG A 243 -10.24 24.99 -27.05
N ARG A 244 -10.64 24.63 -25.81
CA ARG A 244 -11.94 24.97 -25.23
C ARG A 244 -11.80 25.39 -23.78
N THR A 245 -12.74 26.17 -23.29
CA THR A 245 -12.85 26.44 -21.84
C THR A 245 -13.59 25.28 -21.17
N VAL A 246 -12.97 24.70 -20.16
CA VAL A 246 -13.57 23.65 -19.34
C VAL A 246 -13.82 24.25 -17.95
N ASP A 247 -15.09 24.31 -17.57
CA ASP A 247 -15.48 24.72 -16.22
C ASP A 247 -15.26 23.57 -15.24
N SER A 248 -14.04 23.51 -14.70
CA SER A 248 -13.57 22.52 -13.73
C SER A 248 -12.95 23.15 -12.48
N ALA A 249 -13.18 24.44 -12.28
CA ALA A 249 -12.61 25.15 -11.13
C ALA A 249 -13.16 24.58 -9.82
N ILE A 250 -12.26 24.42 -8.86
CA ILE A 250 -12.61 23.98 -7.50
C ILE A 250 -12.79 25.25 -6.66
N PRO A 251 -13.97 25.63 -6.20
CA PRO A 251 -14.16 26.81 -5.37
C PRO A 251 -13.47 26.66 -4.00
N LEU A 252 -13.52 27.69 -3.16
CA LEU A 252 -13.20 27.58 -1.74
C LEU A 252 -14.49 27.42 -0.94
N GLN A 253 -14.46 26.58 0.09
CA GLN A 253 -15.58 26.49 1.04
C GLN A 253 -15.66 27.77 1.85
N ALA A 254 -16.85 28.33 1.96
CA ALA A 254 -17.09 29.50 2.81
C ALA A 254 -16.82 29.15 4.30
N PRO A 255 -16.18 30.05 5.06
CA PRO A 255 -15.89 29.80 6.46
C PRO A 255 -17.16 29.70 7.31
N PHE A 256 -17.14 28.84 8.32
CA PHE A 256 -18.19 28.79 9.33
C PHE A 256 -18.13 30.01 10.25
N SER A 257 -19.28 30.43 10.76
CA SER A 257 -19.38 31.47 11.80
C SER A 257 -19.19 30.92 13.22
N GLU A 258 -19.46 29.62 13.41
CA GLU A 258 -19.35 28.91 14.69
C GLU A 258 -19.02 27.43 14.46
N PRO A 259 -18.42 26.74 15.45
CA PRO A 259 -18.08 25.32 15.35
C PRO A 259 -19.33 24.45 15.17
N GLY A 260 -19.21 23.45 14.28
CA GLY A 260 -20.23 22.43 14.03
C GLY A 260 -19.99 21.15 14.81
N ARG A 261 -21.04 20.31 14.94
CA ARG A 261 -20.97 18.97 15.48
C ARG A 261 -21.84 18.02 14.64
N VAL A 262 -21.29 16.86 14.31
CA VAL A 262 -21.97 15.84 13.51
C VAL A 262 -21.83 14.48 14.20
N GLU A 263 -22.95 13.79 14.37
CA GLU A 263 -22.97 12.40 14.82
C GLU A 263 -23.43 11.51 13.66
N ARG A 264 -22.72 10.40 13.46
CA ARG A 264 -23.04 9.42 12.42
C ARG A 264 -22.95 8.01 12.97
N PRO A 265 -23.93 7.13 12.69
CA PRO A 265 -23.80 5.72 13.00
C PRO A 265 -22.75 5.07 12.08
N TYR A 266 -22.07 4.05 12.60
CA TYR A 266 -21.21 3.18 11.80
C TYR A 266 -21.51 1.71 12.09
N PRO A 267 -21.30 0.78 11.11
CA PRO A 267 -21.50 -0.64 11.34
C PRO A 267 -20.53 -1.17 12.39
N ALA A 268 -21.03 -1.63 13.51
CA ALA A 268 -20.24 -2.17 14.60
C ALA A 268 -20.57 -3.65 14.82
N GLY A 269 -19.56 -4.50 15.00
CA GLY A 269 -19.73 -5.84 15.54
C GLY A 269 -19.91 -5.81 17.05
N GLN A 270 -20.27 -6.94 17.66
CA GLN A 270 -20.51 -7.02 19.13
C GLN A 270 -19.28 -6.61 19.96
N ASN A 271 -18.08 -6.90 19.49
CA ASN A 271 -16.82 -6.50 20.15
C ASN A 271 -16.58 -4.98 20.12
N HIS A 272 -17.32 -4.25 19.31
CA HIS A 272 -17.25 -2.80 19.18
C HIS A 272 -18.48 -2.09 19.78
N ALA A 273 -19.35 -2.84 20.47
CA ALA A 273 -20.48 -2.25 21.18
C ALA A 273 -19.95 -1.26 22.22
N GLY A 274 -20.40 0.01 22.12
CA GLY A 274 -19.93 1.08 23.00
C GLY A 274 -18.61 1.77 22.58
N LYS A 275 -17.95 1.35 21.52
CA LYS A 275 -16.68 1.94 21.03
C LYS A 275 -16.94 3.05 20.02
N HIS A 276 -17.05 4.27 20.49
CA HIS A 276 -17.17 5.46 19.63
C HIS A 276 -15.83 5.81 19.00
N MET A 277 -15.88 6.57 17.89
CA MET A 277 -14.75 7.26 17.32
C MET A 277 -15.05 8.76 17.33
N ILE A 278 -14.06 9.58 17.66
CA ILE A 278 -14.21 11.03 17.65
C ILE A 278 -13.06 11.67 16.91
N THR A 279 -13.37 12.67 16.08
CA THR A 279 -12.39 13.61 15.53
C THR A 279 -12.82 15.05 15.74
N VAL A 280 -11.85 15.90 15.99
CA VAL A 280 -12.00 17.37 15.94
C VAL A 280 -11.23 17.84 14.72
N ASN A 281 -11.89 18.58 13.86
CA ASN A 281 -11.44 18.90 12.51
C ASN A 281 -11.50 20.41 12.27
N TRP A 282 -10.49 20.98 11.60
CA TRP A 282 -10.41 22.42 11.29
C TRP A 282 -10.06 22.62 9.83
N LEU A 283 -10.90 23.33 9.09
CA LEU A 283 -10.58 23.75 7.74
C LEU A 283 -9.81 25.06 7.78
N LEU A 284 -8.63 25.11 7.20
CA LEU A 284 -7.85 26.34 7.14
C LEU A 284 -8.57 27.38 6.26
N PRO A 285 -8.61 28.65 6.66
CA PRO A 285 -9.40 29.67 5.98
C PRO A 285 -8.93 29.95 4.55
N ASP A 286 -7.61 29.92 4.34
CA ASP A 286 -6.96 30.17 3.05
C ASP A 286 -6.02 29.03 2.69
N PRO A 287 -5.84 28.73 1.37
CA PRO A 287 -4.79 27.84 0.93
C PRO A 287 -3.42 28.33 1.42
N PRO A 288 -2.61 27.46 2.07
CA PRO A 288 -1.28 27.84 2.54
C PRO A 288 -0.34 28.07 1.35
N ASP A 289 0.59 29.01 1.51
CA ASP A 289 1.74 29.14 0.61
C ASP A 289 2.74 27.99 0.83
N THR A 290 3.74 27.86 -0.03
CA THR A 290 4.70 26.74 0.00
C THR A 290 5.50 26.66 1.31
N VAL A 291 5.83 27.80 1.91
CA VAL A 291 6.53 27.85 3.20
C VAL A 291 5.61 27.41 4.33
N GLU A 292 4.35 27.85 4.30
CA GLU A 292 3.35 27.44 5.29
C GLU A 292 2.96 25.96 5.11
N MET A 293 2.85 25.44 3.88
CA MET A 293 2.63 24.01 3.63
C MET A 293 3.71 23.15 4.29
N LEU A 294 4.98 23.52 4.10
CA LEU A 294 6.10 22.83 4.74
C LEU A 294 6.08 22.97 6.26
N ALA A 295 5.71 24.16 6.78
CA ALA A 295 5.55 24.37 8.20
C ALA A 295 4.43 23.51 8.81
N LEU A 296 3.32 23.32 8.10
CA LEU A 296 2.21 22.45 8.53
C LEU A 296 2.63 20.99 8.54
N GLU A 297 3.40 20.51 7.54
CA GLU A 297 3.96 19.17 7.52
C GLU A 297 4.90 18.92 8.71
N ILE A 298 5.78 19.85 9.02
CA ILE A 298 6.66 19.80 10.19
C ILE A 298 5.85 19.81 11.48
N LEU A 299 4.83 20.69 11.57
CA LEU A 299 3.94 20.76 12.73
C LEU A 299 3.17 19.47 12.94
N GLU A 300 2.66 18.84 11.88
CA GLU A 300 2.02 17.52 11.95
C GLU A 300 2.96 16.50 12.56
N HIS A 301 4.19 16.40 12.02
CA HIS A 301 5.17 15.47 12.54
C HIS A 301 5.47 15.75 14.03
N ALA A 302 5.61 17.00 14.41
CA ALA A 302 5.85 17.40 15.80
C ALA A 302 4.67 17.07 16.72
N LEU A 303 3.42 17.17 16.26
CA LEU A 303 2.22 16.93 17.08
C LEU A 303 1.84 15.47 17.20
N VAL A 304 1.91 14.69 16.10
CA VAL A 304 1.36 13.33 16.02
C VAL A 304 2.25 12.32 15.32
N GLY A 305 3.37 12.73 14.72
CA GLY A 305 4.21 11.90 13.85
C GLY A 305 4.96 10.76 14.56
N THR A 306 5.17 10.86 15.86
CA THR A 306 5.89 9.84 16.65
C THR A 306 5.09 9.44 17.91
N PRO A 307 5.37 8.28 18.51
CA PRO A 307 4.76 7.90 19.80
C PRO A 307 5.03 8.91 20.93
N ALA A 308 6.13 9.65 20.86
CA ALA A 308 6.51 10.68 21.84
C ALA A 308 5.93 12.08 21.50
N ALA A 309 5.32 12.25 20.36
CA ALA A 309 4.73 13.51 19.93
C ALA A 309 3.63 13.96 20.90
N PRO A 310 3.63 15.24 21.36
CA PRO A 310 2.89 15.67 22.54
C PRO A 310 1.37 15.50 22.45
N LEU A 311 0.76 15.70 21.28
CA LEU A 311 -0.69 15.51 21.12
C LEU A 311 -1.01 14.01 21.10
N ARG A 312 -0.26 13.21 20.32
CA ARG A 312 -0.44 11.76 20.28
C ARG A 312 -0.25 11.13 21.66
N LYS A 313 0.83 11.51 22.36
CA LYS A 313 1.12 11.01 23.69
C LYS A 313 0.01 11.37 24.69
N ALA A 314 -0.46 12.60 24.70
CA ALA A 314 -1.56 13.02 25.57
C ALA A 314 -2.85 12.22 25.33
N LEU A 315 -3.16 11.93 24.05
CA LEU A 315 -4.33 11.15 23.67
C LEU A 315 -4.22 9.68 24.13
N ILE A 316 -3.08 9.07 23.91
CA ILE A 316 -2.85 7.67 24.29
C ILE A 316 -2.76 7.50 25.81
N ASP A 317 -1.97 8.35 26.50
CA ASP A 317 -1.77 8.27 27.96
C ASP A 317 -3.04 8.56 28.76
N SER A 318 -4.04 9.21 28.14
CA SER A 318 -5.32 9.50 28.78
C SER A 318 -6.13 8.24 29.15
N GLY A 319 -5.92 7.15 28.43
CA GLY A 319 -6.73 5.95 28.56
C GLY A 319 -8.21 6.11 28.15
N LEU A 320 -8.60 7.25 27.54
CA LEU A 320 -9.98 7.51 27.11
C LEU A 320 -10.39 6.69 25.87
N GLY A 321 -9.43 6.23 25.09
CA GLY A 321 -9.63 5.44 23.89
C GLY A 321 -8.52 4.41 23.70
N GLU A 322 -8.65 3.57 22.67
CA GLU A 322 -7.71 2.48 22.40
C GLU A 322 -6.55 2.92 21.48
N ASN A 323 -6.80 3.89 20.57
CA ASN A 323 -5.78 4.40 19.64
C ASN A 323 -6.23 5.75 19.08
N ILE A 324 -5.26 6.48 18.48
CA ILE A 324 -5.61 7.68 17.71
C ILE A 324 -6.29 7.29 16.38
N THR A 325 -7.11 8.18 15.86
CA THR A 325 -7.60 8.12 14.47
C THR A 325 -6.49 8.52 13.50
N SER A 326 -6.73 8.45 12.18
CA SER A 326 -5.89 9.17 11.20
C SER A 326 -5.90 10.65 11.56
N SER A 327 -4.76 11.18 11.96
CA SER A 327 -4.60 12.55 12.47
C SER A 327 -3.49 13.25 11.70
N GLY A 328 -3.67 14.55 11.43
CA GLY A 328 -2.71 15.34 10.66
C GLY A 328 -3.37 16.34 9.72
N PHE A 329 -2.60 16.85 8.76
CA PHE A 329 -3.06 17.76 7.72
C PHE A 329 -3.37 17.01 6.42
N ALA A 330 -4.53 17.25 5.85
CA ALA A 330 -4.91 16.71 4.56
C ALA A 330 -4.74 17.76 3.46
N ALA A 331 -3.89 17.46 2.47
CA ALA A 331 -3.58 18.34 1.36
C ALA A 331 -4.67 18.27 0.28
N LEU A 332 -5.64 19.18 0.36
CA LEU A 332 -6.62 19.50 -0.67
C LEU A 332 -6.37 20.96 -1.13
N ARG A 333 -7.22 21.50 -1.99
CA ARG A 333 -7.13 22.94 -2.32
C ARG A 333 -7.18 23.82 -1.07
N GLN A 334 -8.05 23.49 -0.11
CA GLN A 334 -8.03 24.01 1.26
C GLN A 334 -7.61 22.87 2.19
N THR A 335 -6.49 23.07 2.84
CA THR A 335 -5.96 22.12 3.82
C THR A 335 -6.84 22.10 5.06
N TYR A 336 -7.09 20.92 5.63
CA TYR A 336 -7.71 20.79 6.95
C TYR A 336 -6.80 19.99 7.90
N PHE A 337 -6.92 20.27 9.18
CA PHE A 337 -6.29 19.52 10.26
C PHE A 337 -7.33 18.66 10.96
N THR A 338 -6.96 17.44 11.31
CA THR A 338 -7.79 16.51 12.08
C THR A 338 -6.99 15.88 13.21
N ALA A 339 -7.62 15.66 14.35
CA ALA A 339 -7.07 14.89 15.46
C ALA A 339 -8.20 14.14 16.18
N GLY A 340 -7.96 12.91 16.61
CA GLY A 340 -9.02 12.13 17.23
C GLY A 340 -8.59 10.84 17.89
N LEU A 341 -9.56 10.18 18.53
CA LEU A 341 -9.44 8.90 19.22
C LEU A 341 -10.49 7.90 18.70
N LYS A 342 -10.13 6.64 18.69
CA LYS A 342 -11.02 5.51 18.46
C LYS A 342 -11.05 4.54 19.65
N GLY A 343 -12.14 3.79 19.77
CA GLY A 343 -12.38 2.91 20.91
C GLY A 343 -12.79 3.67 22.19
N VAL A 344 -13.46 4.81 22.05
CA VAL A 344 -13.87 5.69 23.15
C VAL A 344 -15.24 5.24 23.68
N SER A 345 -15.43 5.15 25.00
CA SER A 345 -16.78 4.93 25.56
C SER A 345 -17.66 6.18 25.34
N GLY A 346 -18.98 5.98 25.19
CA GLY A 346 -19.90 7.09 24.90
C GLY A 346 -19.85 8.21 25.95
N GLU A 347 -19.64 7.88 27.23
CA GLU A 347 -19.50 8.84 28.32
C GLU A 347 -18.21 9.67 28.25
N ASN A 348 -17.17 9.16 27.59
CA ASN A 348 -15.86 9.80 27.49
C ASN A 348 -15.68 10.64 26.21
N VAL A 349 -16.65 10.67 25.30
CA VAL A 349 -16.56 11.43 24.04
C VAL A 349 -16.28 12.91 24.28
N ALA A 350 -16.99 13.55 25.22
CA ALA A 350 -16.76 14.96 25.55
C ALA A 350 -15.39 15.20 26.17
N ALA A 351 -14.93 14.30 27.04
CA ALA A 351 -13.60 14.38 27.65
C ALA A 351 -12.48 14.23 26.60
N ALA A 352 -12.68 13.41 25.58
CA ALA A 352 -11.73 13.27 24.48
C ALA A 352 -11.66 14.53 23.62
N GLU A 353 -12.80 15.19 23.33
CA GLU A 353 -12.85 16.47 22.62
C GLU A 353 -12.08 17.56 23.42
N ASP A 354 -12.41 17.69 24.72
CA ASP A 354 -11.74 18.63 25.61
C ASP A 354 -10.23 18.38 25.72
N LEU A 355 -9.81 17.12 25.74
CA LEU A 355 -8.40 16.75 25.76
C LEU A 355 -7.65 17.20 24.51
N ILE A 356 -8.23 17.00 23.31
CA ILE A 356 -7.64 17.42 22.04
C ILE A 356 -7.45 18.95 22.04
N ILE A 357 -8.54 19.67 22.26
CA ILE A 357 -8.54 21.14 22.23
C ILE A 357 -7.66 21.70 23.36
N GLY A 358 -7.78 21.15 24.56
CA GLY A 358 -7.00 21.56 25.72
C GLY A 358 -5.50 21.30 25.54
N THR A 359 -5.11 20.21 24.89
CA THR A 359 -3.68 19.92 24.61
C THR A 359 -3.12 20.90 23.59
N LEU A 360 -3.81 21.14 22.47
CA LEU A 360 -3.41 22.17 21.51
C LEU A 360 -3.32 23.55 22.16
N GLY A 361 -4.29 23.86 23.05
CA GLY A 361 -4.27 25.12 23.83
C GLY A 361 -3.09 25.24 24.79
N ARG A 362 -2.68 24.16 25.46
CA ARG A 362 -1.46 24.13 26.29
C ARG A 362 -0.22 24.32 25.41
N LEU A 363 -0.07 23.59 24.33
CA LEU A 363 1.07 23.74 23.42
C LEU A 363 1.19 25.15 22.86
N ALA A 364 0.09 25.78 22.48
CA ALA A 364 0.09 27.16 22.02
C ALA A 364 0.52 28.16 23.09
N ARG A 365 0.15 27.96 24.39
CA ARG A 365 0.52 28.85 25.51
C ARG A 365 1.90 28.57 26.06
N ASP A 366 2.16 27.28 26.39
CA ASP A 366 3.34 26.89 27.17
C ASP A 366 4.54 26.60 26.28
N GLY A 367 4.32 26.34 24.99
CA GLY A 367 5.34 26.07 23.99
C GLY A 367 5.43 24.58 23.64
N ILE A 368 6.02 24.30 22.47
CA ILE A 368 6.45 22.99 22.06
C ILE A 368 7.94 22.86 22.39
N ASP A 369 8.37 21.73 22.92
CA ASP A 369 9.77 21.49 23.21
C ASP A 369 10.62 21.72 21.93
N PRO A 370 11.64 22.60 22.00
CA PRO A 370 12.50 22.92 20.85
C PRO A 370 13.16 21.69 20.23
N GLN A 371 13.50 20.67 21.02
CA GLN A 371 14.08 19.42 20.50
C GLN A 371 13.09 18.63 19.67
N THR A 372 11.79 18.65 20.03
CA THR A 372 10.72 18.05 19.22
C THR A 372 10.60 18.75 17.86
N ILE A 373 10.67 20.10 17.84
CA ILE A 373 10.64 20.86 16.59
C ILE A 373 11.88 20.57 15.73
N GLU A 374 13.06 20.57 16.33
CA GLU A 374 14.31 20.26 15.62
C GLU A 374 14.27 18.84 15.01
N ALA A 375 13.83 17.84 15.77
CA ALA A 375 13.65 16.49 15.29
C ALA A 375 12.64 16.41 14.13
N ALA A 376 11.52 17.13 14.23
CA ALA A 376 10.52 17.17 13.17
C ALA A 376 11.07 17.81 11.88
N ILE A 377 11.78 18.93 11.98
CA ILE A 377 12.43 19.60 10.85
C ILE A 377 13.42 18.64 10.17
N ASN A 378 14.30 18.00 10.94
CA ASN A 378 15.31 17.10 10.39
C ASN A 378 14.67 15.85 9.74
N THR A 379 13.60 15.31 10.34
CA THR A 379 12.89 14.15 9.77
C THR A 379 12.23 14.52 8.44
N VAL A 380 11.50 15.63 8.37
CA VAL A 380 10.83 16.07 7.14
C VAL A 380 11.87 16.42 6.07
N GLU A 381 12.93 17.16 6.43
CA GLU A 381 14.03 17.46 5.50
C GLU A 381 14.68 16.18 4.97
N PHE A 382 14.95 15.19 5.83
CA PHE A 382 15.52 13.92 5.40
C PHE A 382 14.59 13.19 4.42
N GLN A 383 13.29 13.14 4.70
CA GLN A 383 12.28 12.50 3.82
C GLN A 383 12.22 13.19 2.46
N LEU A 384 12.26 14.53 2.43
CA LEU A 384 12.28 15.32 1.21
C LEU A 384 13.56 15.07 0.37
N ARG A 385 14.71 14.88 1.01
CA ARG A 385 15.99 14.59 0.34
C ARG A 385 16.04 13.16 -0.17
N GLU A 386 15.66 12.20 0.65
CA GLU A 386 15.72 10.77 0.32
C GLU A 386 14.71 10.40 -0.75
N ARG A 387 13.48 10.89 -0.62
CA ARG A 387 12.33 10.53 -1.47
C ARG A 387 12.24 9.02 -1.68
N ASN A 388 12.35 8.29 -0.58
CA ASN A 388 12.17 6.84 -0.60
C ASN A 388 10.68 6.52 -0.67
N THR A 389 10.22 6.11 -1.82
CA THR A 389 8.83 5.79 -2.11
C THR A 389 8.50 4.31 -1.99
N GLY A 390 9.48 3.50 -1.52
CA GLY A 390 9.34 2.04 -1.44
C GLY A 390 9.14 1.41 -2.82
N ALA A 391 8.02 0.75 -3.01
CA ALA A 391 7.66 0.11 -4.27
C ALA A 391 7.06 1.08 -5.30
N TYR A 392 6.69 2.30 -4.91
CA TYR A 392 6.16 3.30 -5.83
C TYR A 392 7.26 3.91 -6.70
N PRO A 393 7.02 4.14 -8.00
CA PRO A 393 7.97 4.90 -8.83
C PRO A 393 8.19 6.31 -8.28
N ARG A 394 9.44 6.71 -8.14
CA ARG A 394 9.79 8.05 -7.64
C ARG A 394 9.13 9.17 -8.47
N GLY A 395 9.14 9.04 -9.80
CA GLY A 395 8.49 10.01 -10.68
C GLY A 395 6.99 10.14 -10.45
N LEU A 396 6.29 9.07 -10.02
CA LEU A 396 4.87 9.16 -9.66
C LEU A 396 4.66 10.01 -8.40
N ALA A 397 5.46 9.81 -7.37
CA ALA A 397 5.37 10.64 -6.16
C ALA A 397 5.67 12.12 -6.47
N VAL A 398 6.65 12.39 -7.35
CA VAL A 398 6.94 13.74 -7.85
C VAL A 398 5.74 14.33 -8.59
N PHE A 399 5.08 13.55 -9.46
CA PHE A 399 3.88 14.01 -10.17
C PHE A 399 2.74 14.37 -9.22
N LEU A 400 2.42 13.48 -8.28
CA LEU A 400 1.37 13.72 -7.30
C LEU A 400 1.67 14.94 -6.42
N SER A 401 2.94 15.14 -6.04
CA SER A 401 3.38 16.34 -5.32
C SER A 401 3.19 17.61 -6.14
N ALA A 402 3.58 17.60 -7.42
CA ALA A 402 3.40 18.74 -8.32
C ALA A 402 1.91 19.11 -8.50
N LEU A 403 1.01 18.12 -8.54
CA LEU A 403 -0.43 18.36 -8.67
C LEU A 403 -1.04 19.13 -7.49
N ASN A 404 -0.43 19.13 -6.31
CA ASN A 404 -0.97 19.84 -5.13
C ASN A 404 -0.99 21.36 -5.30
N THR A 405 -0.19 21.89 -6.23
CA THR A 405 -0.23 23.33 -6.63
C THR A 405 -0.74 23.46 -8.06
N TRP A 406 -0.23 22.66 -8.98
CA TRP A 406 -0.48 22.76 -10.40
C TRP A 406 -1.94 22.54 -10.79
N LEU A 407 -2.63 21.64 -10.08
CA LEU A 407 -4.04 21.38 -10.34
C LEU A 407 -4.91 22.63 -10.11
N TYR A 408 -4.48 23.53 -9.26
CA TYR A 408 -5.16 24.78 -8.90
C TYR A 408 -4.53 26.02 -9.55
N ASP A 409 -3.86 25.80 -10.70
CA ASP A 409 -3.23 26.82 -11.54
C ASP A 409 -2.01 27.52 -10.87
N GLY A 410 -1.40 26.89 -9.84
CA GLY A 410 -0.11 27.27 -9.23
C GLY A 410 1.08 26.70 -10.01
N ASP A 411 2.29 27.08 -9.61
CA ASP A 411 3.53 26.58 -10.22
C ASP A 411 3.75 25.12 -9.81
N PRO A 412 3.88 24.17 -10.76
CA PRO A 412 4.15 22.76 -10.46
C PRO A 412 5.52 22.52 -9.77
N LEU A 413 6.44 23.48 -9.84
CA LEU A 413 7.79 23.34 -9.31
C LEU A 413 7.92 23.76 -7.84
N ASP A 414 6.95 24.47 -7.29
CA ASP A 414 6.99 25.06 -5.95
C ASP A 414 7.25 24.03 -4.84
N LEU A 415 6.60 22.86 -4.92
CA LEU A 415 6.78 21.79 -3.93
C LEU A 415 7.93 20.83 -4.29
N LEU A 416 8.50 20.94 -5.48
CA LEU A 416 9.61 20.10 -5.93
C LEU A 416 10.96 20.68 -5.52
N ALA A 417 11.10 22.00 -5.53
CA ALA A 417 12.29 22.77 -5.15
C ALA A 417 12.20 23.20 -3.68
N PHE A 418 12.26 22.25 -2.76
CA PHE A 418 11.97 22.46 -1.33
C PHE A 418 13.07 23.20 -0.56
N GLU A 419 14.30 23.30 -1.05
CA GLU A 419 15.40 23.90 -0.28
C GLU A 419 15.18 25.40 0.01
N ALA A 420 14.66 26.14 -0.96
CA ALA A 420 14.37 27.57 -0.77
C ALA A 420 13.25 27.80 0.23
N PRO A 421 12.06 27.16 0.16
CA PRO A 421 11.03 27.24 1.20
C PRO A 421 11.52 26.78 2.57
N LEU A 422 12.29 25.70 2.66
CA LEU A 422 12.87 25.21 3.90
C LEU A 422 13.85 26.21 4.52
N GLY A 423 14.72 26.80 3.69
CA GLY A 423 15.64 27.87 4.12
C GLY A 423 14.89 29.11 4.66
N ALA A 424 13.83 29.53 3.96
CA ALA A 424 12.98 30.64 4.42
C ALA A 424 12.27 30.30 5.75
N LEU A 425 11.76 29.08 5.89
CA LEU A 425 11.15 28.61 7.13
C LEU A 425 12.16 28.61 8.30
N LYS A 426 13.37 28.06 8.09
CA LYS A 426 14.44 28.06 9.11
C LYS A 426 14.83 29.49 9.54
N GLN A 427 14.91 30.44 8.60
CA GLN A 427 15.15 31.85 8.92
C GLN A 427 14.00 32.47 9.73
N ARG A 428 12.75 32.13 9.36
CA ARG A 428 11.57 32.60 10.09
C ARG A 428 11.52 32.06 11.52
N LEU A 429 11.86 30.79 11.72
CA LEU A 429 11.93 30.16 13.04
C LEU A 429 13.00 30.80 13.93
N ALA A 430 14.16 31.17 13.37
CA ALA A 430 15.20 31.87 14.08
C ALA A 430 14.78 33.30 14.51
N ALA A 431 14.00 33.97 13.67
CA ALA A 431 13.46 35.32 13.96
C ALA A 431 12.23 35.28 14.89
N GLU A 432 11.46 34.23 14.85
CA GLU A 432 10.18 34.04 15.53
C GLU A 432 10.15 32.71 16.31
N PRO A 433 10.77 32.66 17.50
CA PRO A 433 10.91 31.40 18.25
C PRO A 433 9.59 30.70 18.60
N ARG A 434 8.47 31.43 18.61
CA ARG A 434 7.12 30.89 18.86
C ARG A 434 6.26 30.82 17.60
N PHE A 435 6.87 30.54 16.48
CA PHE A 435 6.17 30.48 15.19
C PHE A 435 5.12 29.37 15.15
N PHE A 436 5.45 28.14 15.56
CA PHE A 436 4.52 27.01 15.54
C PHE A 436 3.38 27.16 16.53
N GLU A 437 3.65 27.72 17.72
CA GLU A 437 2.61 27.99 18.70
C GLU A 437 1.59 29.02 18.17
N ARG A 438 2.08 30.07 17.48
CA ARG A 438 1.19 31.03 16.82
C ARG A 438 0.42 30.41 15.68
N LEU A 439 1.02 29.47 14.93
CA LEU A 439 0.34 28.75 13.87
C LEU A 439 -0.83 27.90 14.44
N ILE A 440 -0.60 27.19 15.56
CA ILE A 440 -1.66 26.49 16.29
C ILE A 440 -2.74 27.46 16.75
N GLU A 441 -2.36 28.58 17.37
CA GLU A 441 -3.31 29.56 17.89
C GLU A 441 -4.17 30.16 16.78
N GLN A 442 -3.55 30.62 15.69
CA GLN A 442 -4.21 31.38 14.63
C GLN A 442 -4.97 30.49 13.65
N ARG A 443 -4.35 29.38 13.21
CA ARG A 443 -4.91 28.52 12.16
C ARG A 443 -5.86 27.44 12.69
N ILE A 444 -5.69 27.04 13.97
CA ILE A 444 -6.47 25.97 14.59
C ILE A 444 -7.40 26.54 15.66
N LEU A 445 -6.86 27.06 16.78
CA LEU A 445 -7.67 27.36 17.96
C LEU A 445 -8.63 28.56 17.79
N ARG A 446 -8.22 29.59 17.09
CA ARG A 446 -9.08 30.77 16.79
C ARG A 446 -9.94 30.60 15.55
N ASN A 447 -9.80 29.48 14.88
CA ASN A 447 -10.53 29.22 13.65
C ASN A 447 -11.95 28.71 13.97
N PRO A 448 -13.02 29.44 13.59
CA PRO A 448 -14.39 29.00 13.82
C PRO A 448 -14.81 27.89 12.88
N HIS A 449 -14.12 27.68 11.75
CA HIS A 449 -14.41 26.60 10.83
C HIS A 449 -13.87 25.27 11.39
N ARG A 450 -14.51 24.83 12.45
CA ARG A 450 -14.25 23.59 13.19
C ARG A 450 -15.47 22.70 13.18
N SER A 451 -15.27 21.41 13.02
CA SER A 451 -16.32 20.39 13.15
C SER A 451 -15.85 19.27 14.06
N THR A 452 -16.68 18.90 15.03
CA THR A 452 -16.50 17.67 15.81
C THR A 452 -17.36 16.58 15.21
N VAL A 453 -16.73 15.48 14.77
CA VAL A 453 -17.40 14.31 14.22
C VAL A 453 -17.34 13.18 15.24
N VAL A 454 -18.50 12.60 15.55
CA VAL A 454 -18.62 11.43 16.43
C VAL A 454 -19.23 10.28 15.65
N LEU A 455 -18.52 9.19 15.53
CA LEU A 455 -19.11 7.94 15.06
C LEU A 455 -19.65 7.14 16.24
N VAL A 456 -20.94 6.81 16.13
CA VAL A 456 -21.67 6.03 17.13
C VAL A 456 -21.78 4.58 16.66
N PRO A 457 -21.36 3.59 17.45
CA PRO A 457 -21.46 2.19 17.05
C PRO A 457 -22.94 1.75 16.98
N ASP A 458 -23.30 1.09 15.90
CA ASP A 458 -24.66 0.65 15.64
C ASP A 458 -24.66 -0.79 15.13
N LEU A 459 -25.14 -1.70 15.95
CA LEU A 459 -25.17 -3.14 15.67
C LEU A 459 -26.18 -3.52 14.57
N GLU A 460 -27.20 -2.70 14.38
CA GLU A 460 -28.30 -2.97 13.44
C GLU A 460 -28.16 -2.19 12.13
N LEU A 461 -27.14 -1.34 11.98
CA LEU A 461 -27.02 -0.47 10.81
C LEU A 461 -26.93 -1.25 9.50
N THR A 462 -26.08 -2.28 9.44
CA THR A 462 -25.95 -3.13 8.25
C THR A 462 -27.28 -3.80 7.87
N HIS A 463 -28.02 -4.26 8.87
CA HIS A 463 -29.34 -4.86 8.63
C HIS A 463 -30.32 -3.83 8.08
N ARG A 464 -30.41 -2.63 8.70
CA ARG A 464 -31.27 -1.54 8.21
C ARG A 464 -30.91 -1.09 6.80
N GLN A 465 -29.62 -0.99 6.48
CA GLN A 465 -29.17 -0.66 5.13
C GLN A 465 -29.60 -1.73 4.11
N THR A 466 -29.43 -3.01 4.48
CA THR A 466 -29.88 -4.13 3.63
C THR A 466 -31.38 -4.11 3.40
N VAL A 467 -32.19 -3.88 4.46
CA VAL A 467 -33.64 -3.77 4.34
C VAL A 467 -34.02 -2.60 3.45
N ALA A 468 -33.44 -1.43 3.64
CA ALA A 468 -33.72 -0.25 2.81
C ALA A 468 -33.39 -0.47 1.33
N GLU A 469 -32.25 -1.15 1.03
CA GLU A 469 -31.92 -1.55 -0.33
C GLU A 469 -32.96 -2.52 -0.91
N GLN A 470 -33.37 -3.52 -0.14
CA GLN A 470 -34.40 -4.49 -0.56
C GLN A 470 -35.74 -3.82 -0.81
N GLU A 471 -36.18 -2.90 0.07
CA GLU A 471 -37.42 -2.14 -0.10
C GLU A 471 -37.37 -1.28 -1.36
N ARG A 472 -36.27 -0.59 -1.62
CA ARG A 472 -36.05 0.18 -2.86
C ARG A 472 -36.15 -0.72 -4.10
N LEU A 473 -35.49 -1.86 -4.09
CA LEU A 473 -35.52 -2.83 -5.19
C LEU A 473 -36.92 -3.44 -5.36
N ALA A 474 -37.60 -3.75 -4.29
CA ALA A 474 -39.02 -4.23 -4.33
C ALA A 474 -39.97 -3.18 -4.92
N ALA A 475 -39.81 -1.91 -4.55
CA ALA A 475 -40.59 -0.80 -5.11
C ALA A 475 -40.37 -0.67 -6.63
N VAL A 476 -39.09 -0.72 -7.08
CA VAL A 476 -38.74 -0.72 -8.52
C VAL A 476 -39.35 -1.94 -9.21
N ARG A 477 -39.24 -3.13 -8.60
CA ARG A 477 -39.78 -4.39 -9.14
C ARG A 477 -41.31 -4.34 -9.31
N ALA A 478 -41.99 -3.71 -8.39
CA ALA A 478 -43.47 -3.54 -8.44
C ALA A 478 -43.92 -2.61 -9.58
N THR A 479 -43.06 -1.73 -10.10
CA THR A 479 -43.37 -0.87 -11.24
C THR A 479 -43.07 -1.54 -12.60
N MET A 480 -42.37 -2.67 -12.60
CA MET A 480 -41.98 -3.38 -13.82
C MET A 480 -43.12 -4.29 -14.29
N ASP A 481 -43.45 -4.20 -15.56
CA ASP A 481 -44.25 -5.20 -16.25
C ASP A 481 -43.38 -6.39 -16.70
N ASP A 482 -44.02 -7.40 -17.28
CA ASP A 482 -43.31 -8.59 -17.78
C ASP A 482 -42.23 -8.24 -18.82
N ALA A 483 -42.41 -7.21 -19.61
CA ALA A 483 -41.45 -6.75 -20.58
C ALA A 483 -40.23 -6.13 -19.88
N GLY A 484 -40.42 -5.34 -18.84
CA GLY A 484 -39.36 -4.77 -18.00
C GLY A 484 -38.51 -5.87 -17.34
N ILE A 485 -39.17 -6.91 -16.81
CA ILE A 485 -38.46 -8.06 -16.19
C ILE A 485 -37.63 -8.82 -17.24
N GLN A 486 -38.22 -9.07 -18.41
CA GLN A 486 -37.52 -9.72 -19.52
C GLN A 486 -36.32 -8.90 -19.96
N GLN A 487 -36.45 -7.57 -19.97
CA GLN A 487 -35.35 -6.67 -20.30
C GLN A 487 -34.19 -6.77 -19.29
N VAL A 488 -34.48 -6.85 -17.98
CA VAL A 488 -33.44 -7.04 -16.95
C VAL A 488 -32.71 -8.37 -17.17
N ALA A 489 -33.45 -9.47 -17.38
CA ALA A 489 -32.87 -10.78 -17.64
C ALA A 489 -32.03 -10.78 -18.94
N ALA A 490 -32.52 -10.15 -19.99
CA ALA A 490 -31.82 -10.02 -21.26
C ALA A 490 -30.53 -9.21 -21.13
N THR A 491 -30.56 -8.12 -20.33
CA THR A 491 -29.37 -7.29 -20.05
C THR A 491 -28.32 -8.11 -19.31
N ALA A 492 -28.68 -8.79 -18.23
CA ALA A 492 -27.76 -9.64 -17.48
C ALA A 492 -27.16 -10.75 -18.35
N ALA A 493 -27.98 -11.43 -19.17
CA ALA A 493 -27.50 -12.46 -20.11
C ALA A 493 -26.55 -11.86 -21.16
N ARG A 494 -26.84 -10.67 -21.69
CA ARG A 494 -25.97 -9.97 -22.64
C ARG A 494 -24.62 -9.58 -22.01
N LEU A 495 -24.65 -9.02 -20.80
CA LEU A 495 -23.40 -8.66 -20.08
C LEU A 495 -22.55 -9.90 -19.84
N LYS A 496 -23.16 -10.99 -19.38
CA LYS A 496 -22.49 -12.28 -19.22
C LYS A 496 -21.89 -12.77 -20.54
N GLN A 497 -22.65 -12.77 -21.61
CA GLN A 497 -22.14 -13.13 -22.94
C GLN A 497 -20.98 -12.25 -23.38
N LEU A 498 -21.05 -10.94 -23.15
CA LEU A 498 -19.96 -10.01 -23.44
C LEU A 498 -18.69 -10.32 -22.64
N GLN A 499 -18.83 -10.69 -21.37
CA GLN A 499 -17.71 -11.09 -20.52
C GLN A 499 -17.07 -12.42 -20.98
N GLU A 500 -17.89 -13.42 -21.30
CA GLU A 500 -17.45 -14.76 -21.69
C GLU A 500 -16.90 -14.84 -23.12
N THR A 501 -17.29 -13.92 -24.02
CA THR A 501 -16.80 -13.92 -25.41
C THR A 501 -15.37 -13.39 -25.46
N PRO A 502 -14.36 -14.12 -25.96
CA PRO A 502 -13.00 -13.59 -26.08
C PRO A 502 -12.92 -12.39 -27.02
N ASP A 503 -11.90 -11.54 -26.83
CA ASP A 503 -11.58 -10.49 -27.81
C ASP A 503 -11.14 -11.14 -29.14
N THR A 504 -11.44 -10.44 -30.26
CA THR A 504 -11.05 -10.96 -31.58
C THR A 504 -9.53 -10.92 -31.77
N PRO A 505 -8.94 -11.81 -32.58
CA PRO A 505 -7.51 -11.76 -32.87
C PRO A 505 -7.05 -10.40 -33.42
N GLU A 506 -7.87 -9.73 -34.20
CA GLU A 506 -7.59 -8.40 -34.77
C GLU A 506 -7.54 -7.33 -33.66
N ALA A 507 -8.48 -7.39 -32.69
CA ALA A 507 -8.47 -6.47 -31.56
C ALA A 507 -7.23 -6.71 -30.67
N LEU A 508 -6.91 -7.97 -30.37
CA LEU A 508 -5.70 -8.33 -29.59
C LEU A 508 -4.41 -7.90 -30.31
N ALA A 509 -4.36 -8.00 -31.64
CA ALA A 509 -3.22 -7.59 -32.44
C ALA A 509 -3.08 -6.03 -32.55
N SER A 510 -4.10 -5.27 -32.19
CA SER A 510 -4.01 -3.80 -32.17
C SER A 510 -3.11 -3.29 -31.03
N LEU A 511 -3.02 -4.02 -29.91
CA LEU A 511 -2.15 -3.61 -28.79
C LEU A 511 -0.67 -3.72 -29.17
N PRO A 512 0.11 -2.68 -28.90
CA PRO A 512 1.55 -2.75 -29.05
C PRO A 512 2.10 -3.76 -28.05
N SER A 513 2.95 -4.66 -28.50
CA SER A 513 3.49 -5.73 -27.68
C SER A 513 5.00 -5.77 -27.76
N LEU A 514 5.62 -6.15 -26.66
CA LEU A 514 7.03 -6.51 -26.63
C LEU A 514 7.23 -7.93 -27.23
N THR A 515 8.46 -8.18 -27.62
CA THR A 515 8.94 -9.51 -28.05
C THR A 515 10.02 -10.00 -27.08
N ILE A 516 10.36 -11.29 -27.13
CA ILE A 516 11.47 -11.84 -26.33
C ILE A 516 12.80 -11.11 -26.62
N ALA A 517 12.98 -10.56 -27.82
CA ALA A 517 14.19 -9.82 -28.20
C ALA A 517 14.31 -8.45 -27.49
N ASP A 518 13.20 -7.91 -26.97
CA ASP A 518 13.19 -6.65 -26.23
C ASP A 518 13.55 -6.83 -24.73
N LEU A 519 13.78 -8.09 -24.30
CA LEU A 519 14.13 -8.45 -22.93
C LEU A 519 15.64 -8.57 -22.74
N ASP A 520 16.16 -8.08 -21.63
CA ASP A 520 17.54 -8.33 -21.23
C ASP A 520 17.75 -9.83 -20.95
N ARG A 521 18.72 -10.44 -21.63
CA ARG A 521 19.06 -11.84 -21.40
C ARG A 521 19.85 -12.06 -20.11
N GLN A 522 20.61 -11.05 -19.69
CA GLN A 522 21.43 -11.12 -18.49
C GLN A 522 20.69 -10.60 -17.28
N ILE A 523 20.93 -11.21 -16.12
CA ILE A 523 20.42 -10.70 -14.85
C ILE A 523 21.08 -9.35 -14.51
N LYS A 524 20.33 -8.48 -13.81
CA LYS A 524 20.91 -7.32 -13.14
C LYS A 524 21.61 -7.75 -11.85
N THR A 525 22.88 -7.37 -11.68
CA THR A 525 23.69 -7.67 -10.50
C THR A 525 23.79 -6.45 -9.58
N VAL A 526 24.09 -6.69 -8.31
CA VAL A 526 24.37 -5.65 -7.32
C VAL A 526 25.81 -5.83 -6.86
N PRO A 527 26.70 -4.82 -7.02
CA PRO A 527 28.06 -4.90 -6.49
C PRO A 527 28.03 -5.21 -5.00
N THR A 528 28.58 -6.34 -4.59
CA THR A 528 28.59 -6.78 -3.20
C THR A 528 29.99 -7.21 -2.79
N ARG A 529 30.53 -6.54 -1.78
CA ARG A 529 31.80 -6.94 -1.14
C ARG A 529 31.49 -7.61 0.19
N VAL A 530 32.02 -8.82 0.38
CA VAL A 530 31.91 -9.55 1.64
C VAL A 530 33.19 -9.32 2.43
N LEU A 531 33.07 -8.73 3.60
CA LEU A 531 34.17 -8.43 4.52
C LEU A 531 33.92 -9.16 5.85
N GLU A 532 34.93 -9.34 6.66
CA GLU A 532 34.86 -9.95 7.97
C GLU A 532 35.54 -9.05 9.01
N SER A 533 34.85 -8.79 10.11
CA SER A 533 35.40 -8.14 11.29
C SER A 533 35.26 -9.11 12.47
N GLY A 534 36.35 -9.83 12.81
CA GLY A 534 36.29 -10.96 13.71
C GLY A 534 35.39 -12.08 13.17
N ALA A 535 34.30 -12.42 13.88
CA ALA A 535 33.31 -13.38 13.43
C ALA A 535 32.11 -12.70 12.74
N THR A 536 32.02 -11.38 12.76
CA THR A 536 30.92 -10.62 12.14
C THR A 536 31.16 -10.51 10.64
N ARG A 537 30.17 -10.93 9.87
CA ARG A 537 30.19 -10.72 8.41
C ARG A 537 29.59 -9.36 8.07
N ILE A 538 30.27 -8.64 7.16
CA ILE A 538 29.84 -7.34 6.64
C ILE A 538 29.63 -7.47 5.16
N LEU A 539 28.44 -7.09 4.69
CA LEU A 539 28.11 -6.95 3.27
C LEU A 539 28.08 -5.47 2.92
N HIS A 540 28.95 -5.05 2.00
CA HIS A 540 28.96 -3.69 1.47
C HIS A 540 28.50 -3.69 0.03
N HIS A 541 27.50 -2.85 -0.27
CA HIS A 541 26.93 -2.66 -1.60
C HIS A 541 27.29 -1.26 -2.09
N ASP A 542 28.19 -1.21 -3.09
CA ASP A 542 28.64 0.05 -3.71
C ASP A 542 27.56 0.55 -4.68
N LEU A 543 26.64 1.34 -4.17
CA LEU A 543 25.56 1.95 -4.92
C LEU A 543 25.51 3.44 -4.63
N PHE A 544 25.17 4.24 -5.64
CA PHE A 544 24.94 5.66 -5.45
C PHE A 544 23.71 5.90 -4.56
N THR A 545 23.93 6.55 -3.42
CA THR A 545 22.89 6.77 -2.38
C THR A 545 22.65 8.26 -2.09
N ASN A 546 23.23 9.15 -2.88
CA ASN A 546 23.11 10.60 -2.69
C ASN A 546 23.51 11.08 -1.28
N GLY A 547 24.60 10.53 -0.73
CA GLY A 547 25.15 10.92 0.57
C GLY A 547 24.41 10.34 1.77
N ILE A 548 23.58 9.32 1.58
CA ILE A 548 22.89 8.57 2.64
C ILE A 548 23.58 7.22 2.83
N VAL A 549 23.87 6.85 4.07
CA VAL A 549 24.23 5.48 4.44
C VAL A 549 22.99 4.72 4.91
N TYR A 550 22.71 3.57 4.32
CA TYR A 550 21.72 2.60 4.78
C TYR A 550 22.46 1.49 5.51
N PHE A 551 22.07 1.27 6.73
CA PHE A 551 22.69 0.35 7.67
C PHE A 551 21.68 -0.64 8.22
N ASP A 552 21.91 -1.94 8.02
CA ASP A 552 21.07 -2.99 8.56
C ASP A 552 21.94 -3.87 9.50
N LEU A 553 21.58 -3.91 10.76
CA LEU A 553 22.20 -4.77 11.76
C LEU A 553 21.31 -6.00 11.98
N GLY A 554 21.73 -7.13 11.47
CA GLY A 554 21.03 -8.41 11.59
C GLY A 554 21.44 -9.20 12.83
N MET A 555 20.48 -9.62 13.63
CA MET A 555 20.62 -10.49 14.79
C MET A 555 20.03 -11.86 14.46
N ASN A 556 20.80 -12.92 14.65
CA ASN A 556 20.42 -14.27 14.25
C ASN A 556 19.44 -14.88 15.26
N LEU A 557 18.17 -15.01 14.86
CA LEU A 557 17.12 -15.58 15.72
C LEU A 557 17.32 -17.08 16.01
N ARG A 558 18.19 -17.77 15.29
CA ARG A 558 18.54 -19.17 15.56
C ARG A 558 19.31 -19.36 16.89
N THR A 559 19.71 -18.29 17.53
CA THR A 559 20.25 -18.33 18.90
C THR A 559 19.16 -18.37 19.98
N LEU A 560 17.90 -18.11 19.61
CA LEU A 560 16.77 -18.08 20.54
C LEU A 560 16.10 -19.45 20.66
N PRO A 561 15.75 -19.90 21.89
CA PRO A 561 14.74 -20.92 22.09
C PRO A 561 13.43 -20.60 21.39
N GLN A 562 12.72 -21.60 20.90
CA GLN A 562 11.49 -21.40 20.11
C GLN A 562 10.38 -20.66 20.87
N GLU A 563 10.31 -20.81 22.19
CA GLU A 563 9.36 -20.15 23.09
C GLU A 563 9.56 -18.63 23.16
N PHE A 564 10.72 -18.13 22.73
CA PHE A 564 11.02 -16.69 22.66
C PHE A 564 10.66 -16.06 21.33
N LEU A 565 10.36 -16.83 20.29
CA LEU A 565 10.02 -16.29 18.97
C LEU A 565 8.83 -15.32 19.00
N PRO A 566 7.74 -15.57 19.75
CA PRO A 566 6.63 -14.61 19.81
C PRO A 566 6.98 -13.27 20.45
N TYR A 567 8.07 -13.19 21.23
CA TYR A 567 8.54 -11.92 21.82
C TYR A 567 9.32 -11.04 20.84
N VAL A 568 9.83 -11.58 19.74
CA VAL A 568 10.80 -10.90 18.85
C VAL A 568 10.29 -9.54 18.35
N THR A 569 9.05 -9.48 17.87
CA THR A 569 8.45 -8.23 17.40
C THR A 569 8.33 -7.19 18.52
N LEU A 570 7.88 -7.61 19.71
CA LEU A 570 7.77 -6.74 20.87
C LEU A 570 9.15 -6.29 21.36
N PHE A 571 10.13 -7.19 21.36
CA PHE A 571 11.51 -6.87 21.73
C PHE A 571 12.12 -5.81 20.80
N GLY A 572 11.91 -5.95 19.49
CA GLY A 572 12.37 -4.95 18.52
C GLY A 572 11.77 -3.56 18.74
N ARG A 573 10.47 -3.49 19.05
CA ARG A 573 9.82 -2.24 19.41
C ARG A 573 10.34 -1.70 20.75
N ALA A 574 10.50 -2.58 21.76
CA ALA A 574 10.96 -2.19 23.07
C ALA A 574 12.37 -1.55 23.03
N LEU A 575 13.28 -2.06 22.18
CA LEU A 575 14.61 -1.45 22.02
C LEU A 575 14.54 0.05 21.68
N LEU A 576 13.56 0.47 20.92
CA LEU A 576 13.43 1.84 20.40
C LEU A 576 12.40 2.69 21.16
N GLU A 577 11.45 2.05 21.86
CA GLU A 577 10.28 2.72 22.41
C GLU A 577 10.18 2.70 23.95
N THR A 578 11.17 2.15 24.67
CA THR A 578 11.15 2.12 26.15
C THR A 578 12.13 3.10 26.80
N GLY A 579 12.95 3.81 25.99
CA GLY A 579 14.05 4.63 26.45
C GLY A 579 15.30 3.83 26.74
N THR A 580 16.39 4.52 27.11
CA THR A 580 17.67 3.94 27.52
C THR A 580 17.93 4.23 29.01
N ARG A 581 19.06 3.79 29.55
CA ARG A 581 19.47 4.15 30.91
C ARG A 581 19.73 5.65 31.08
N GLN A 582 20.03 6.36 29.99
CA GLN A 582 20.41 7.78 30.02
C GLN A 582 19.30 8.68 29.50
N GLU A 583 18.43 8.17 28.64
CA GLU A 583 17.39 8.93 27.94
C GLU A 583 16.03 8.27 28.18
N ASP A 584 15.03 9.09 28.49
CA ASP A 584 13.64 8.61 28.45
C ASP A 584 13.16 8.38 27.01
N VAL A 585 11.93 7.91 26.87
CA VAL A 585 11.34 7.62 25.55
C VAL A 585 11.29 8.86 24.65
N ILE A 586 11.01 10.02 25.23
CA ILE A 586 10.89 11.27 24.47
C ILE A 586 12.27 11.69 23.96
N GLN A 587 13.25 11.72 24.83
CA GLN A 587 14.63 12.10 24.50
C GLN A 587 15.25 11.17 23.45
N LEU A 588 15.05 9.85 23.59
CA LEU A 588 15.52 8.87 22.58
C LEU A 588 14.84 9.09 21.22
N THR A 589 13.53 9.28 21.22
CA THR A 589 12.77 9.52 19.97
C THR A 589 13.22 10.82 19.28
N GLN A 590 13.43 11.89 20.06
CA GLN A 590 13.96 13.15 19.57
C GLN A 590 15.38 12.99 18.99
N ARG A 591 16.27 12.26 19.68
CA ARG A 591 17.63 11.99 19.19
C ARG A 591 17.61 11.19 17.89
N ILE A 592 16.80 10.12 17.80
CA ILE A 592 16.62 9.36 16.55
C ILE A 592 16.17 10.30 15.42
N GLY A 593 15.14 11.12 15.63
CA GLY A 593 14.63 12.04 14.60
C GLY A 593 15.62 13.13 14.23
N ARG A 594 16.42 13.63 15.17
CA ARG A 594 17.40 14.70 14.95
C ARG A 594 18.67 14.20 14.22
N GLU A 595 19.13 12.99 14.55
CA GLU A 595 20.43 12.53 14.06
C GLU A 595 20.33 11.52 12.92
N THR A 596 19.15 10.96 12.65
CA THR A 596 18.98 9.90 11.67
C THR A 596 17.78 10.14 10.75
N GLY A 597 17.68 9.36 9.67
CA GLY A 597 16.47 9.25 8.85
C GLY A 597 15.47 8.23 9.38
N GLY A 598 15.67 7.76 10.62
CA GLY A 598 14.86 6.75 11.30
C GLY A 598 15.62 5.43 11.51
N ILE A 599 15.19 4.73 12.57
CA ILE A 599 15.63 3.37 12.90
C ILE A 599 14.37 2.53 13.12
N SER A 600 14.30 1.33 12.54
CA SER A 600 13.14 0.45 12.66
C SER A 600 13.54 -1.03 12.80
N PRO A 601 12.79 -1.83 13.58
CA PRO A 601 13.00 -3.27 13.61
C PRO A 601 12.29 -3.94 12.44
N GLN A 602 12.91 -4.96 11.86
CA GLN A 602 12.32 -5.80 10.82
C GLN A 602 12.72 -7.25 11.03
N THR A 603 11.77 -8.17 10.89
CA THR A 603 12.05 -9.62 10.91
C THR A 603 12.07 -10.20 9.51
N LEU A 604 12.90 -11.19 9.30
CA LEU A 604 13.04 -11.90 8.04
C LEU A 604 13.22 -13.39 8.31
N THR A 605 12.28 -14.19 7.79
CA THR A 605 12.39 -15.65 7.78
C THR A 605 12.32 -16.14 6.34
N SER A 606 13.13 -17.11 5.98
CA SER A 606 13.12 -17.71 4.64
C SER A 606 13.71 -19.11 4.67
N ALA A 607 13.19 -19.98 3.81
CA ALA A 607 13.90 -21.19 3.45
C ALA A 607 15.25 -20.84 2.78
N VAL A 608 16.25 -21.68 2.92
CA VAL A 608 17.57 -21.54 2.32
C VAL A 608 17.76 -22.63 1.28
N ARG A 609 18.14 -22.23 0.07
CA ARG A 609 18.31 -23.15 -1.04
C ARG A 609 19.25 -24.29 -0.68
N GLY A 610 18.80 -25.54 -0.91
CA GLY A 610 19.59 -26.75 -0.64
C GLY A 610 19.80 -27.08 0.84
N ARG A 611 19.09 -26.42 1.75
CA ARG A 611 19.14 -26.70 3.21
C ARG A 611 17.76 -27.03 3.74
N SER A 612 17.69 -27.94 4.70
CA SER A 612 16.46 -28.24 5.43
C SER A 612 16.12 -27.26 6.55
N VAL A 613 17.13 -26.53 7.02
CA VAL A 613 17.01 -25.53 8.08
C VAL A 613 16.88 -24.14 7.44
N GLY A 614 15.82 -23.42 7.80
CA GLY A 614 15.60 -22.07 7.33
C GLY A 614 16.47 -21.03 8.05
N MET A 615 16.56 -19.83 7.52
CA MET A 615 17.11 -18.68 8.17
C MET A 615 16.01 -17.86 8.87
N ALA A 616 16.37 -17.23 9.99
CA ALA A 616 15.52 -16.29 10.69
C ALA A 616 16.40 -15.19 11.32
N TRP A 617 16.07 -13.95 11.00
CA TRP A 617 16.82 -12.78 11.42
C TRP A 617 15.87 -11.69 11.92
N MET A 618 16.33 -10.94 12.93
CA MET A 618 15.79 -9.63 13.26
C MET A 618 16.82 -8.58 12.88
N PHE A 619 16.40 -7.60 12.12
CA PHE A 619 17.23 -6.45 11.73
C PHE A 619 16.80 -5.20 12.49
N LEU A 620 17.78 -4.41 12.94
CA LEU A 620 17.60 -3.00 13.19
C LEU A 620 18.09 -2.29 11.91
N ARG A 621 17.16 -1.66 11.22
CA ARG A 621 17.44 -0.94 9.97
C ARG A 621 17.47 0.54 10.26
N GLY A 622 18.62 1.14 10.05
CA GLY A 622 18.83 2.56 10.24
C GLY A 622 19.36 3.25 8.98
N LYS A 623 19.15 4.54 8.89
CA LYS A 623 19.68 5.37 7.81
C LYS A 623 20.05 6.74 8.34
N ALA A 624 21.10 7.33 7.79
CA ALA A 624 21.54 8.67 8.13
C ALA A 624 22.29 9.30 6.95
N THR A 625 22.51 10.60 6.99
CA THR A 625 23.56 11.20 6.12
C THR A 625 24.92 10.66 6.53
N ILE A 626 25.85 10.55 5.60
CA ILE A 626 27.21 10.02 5.87
C ILE A 626 27.86 10.78 7.02
N ALA A 627 27.66 12.11 7.10
CA ALA A 627 28.19 12.96 8.15
C ALA A 627 27.63 12.65 9.57
N LYS A 628 26.49 11.96 9.67
CA LYS A 628 25.85 11.52 10.93
C LYS A 628 25.88 10.00 11.11
N GLY A 629 26.72 9.30 10.35
CA GLY A 629 26.85 7.86 10.42
C GLY A 629 27.35 7.34 11.77
N ASP A 630 28.21 8.08 12.44
CA ASP A 630 28.72 7.78 13.78
C ASP A 630 27.63 7.91 14.85
N GLU A 631 26.77 8.92 14.74
CA GLU A 631 25.61 9.10 15.63
C GLU A 631 24.57 7.99 15.46
N LEU A 632 24.31 7.56 14.21
CA LEU A 632 23.47 6.41 13.94
C LEU A 632 23.99 5.17 14.68
N LEU A 633 25.28 4.89 14.59
CA LEU A 633 25.92 3.74 15.26
C LEU A 633 25.91 3.90 16.78
N ALA A 634 26.07 5.12 17.30
CA ALA A 634 26.00 5.41 18.73
C ALA A 634 24.59 5.15 19.29
N ILE A 635 23.55 5.58 18.57
CA ILE A 635 22.16 5.31 18.98
C ILE A 635 21.88 3.81 18.98
N ILE A 636 22.31 3.09 17.94
CA ILE A 636 22.12 1.63 17.87
C ILE A 636 22.87 0.93 19.00
N ASP A 637 24.10 1.35 19.34
CA ASP A 637 24.86 0.81 20.48
C ASP A 637 24.10 1.02 21.80
N ASP A 638 23.56 2.22 22.02
CA ASP A 638 22.83 2.56 23.24
C ASP A 638 21.55 1.71 23.37
N VAL A 639 20.73 1.59 22.34
CA VAL A 639 19.47 0.84 22.40
C VAL A 639 19.74 -0.67 22.57
N LEU A 640 20.75 -1.22 21.92
CA LEU A 640 21.09 -2.63 22.08
C LEU A 640 21.52 -2.97 23.51
N ARG A 641 22.34 -2.13 24.13
CA ARG A 641 22.97 -2.43 25.43
C ARG A 641 22.21 -1.87 26.61
N THR A 642 21.47 -0.76 26.42
CA THR A 642 20.95 0.00 27.57
C THR A 642 19.44 0.30 27.49
N ALA A 643 18.71 -0.19 26.50
CA ALA A 643 17.26 -0.05 26.44
C ALA A 643 16.60 -0.54 27.74
N ARG A 644 15.61 0.21 28.24
CA ARG A 644 14.94 -0.04 29.51
C ARG A 644 13.84 -1.09 29.37
N LEU A 645 14.26 -2.35 29.27
CA LEU A 645 13.34 -3.49 29.22
C LEU A 645 12.59 -3.73 30.55
N ASP A 646 12.91 -2.96 31.59
CA ASP A 646 12.23 -2.89 32.87
C ASP A 646 11.03 -1.92 32.92
N ASN A 647 10.79 -1.17 31.84
CA ASN A 647 9.69 -0.21 31.77
C ASN A 647 8.35 -0.93 31.48
N ARG A 648 7.75 -1.49 32.56
CA ARG A 648 6.50 -2.26 32.49
C ARG A 648 5.36 -1.52 31.81
N GLU A 649 5.13 -0.27 32.21
CA GLU A 649 3.99 0.52 31.70
C GLU A 649 4.10 0.75 30.19
N ARG A 650 5.28 1.16 29.72
CA ARG A 650 5.47 1.38 28.29
C ARG A 650 5.43 0.07 27.50
N PHE A 651 6.01 -1.01 28.03
CA PHE A 651 5.94 -2.32 27.38
C PHE A 651 4.51 -2.84 27.29
N ARG A 652 3.70 -2.67 28.34
CA ARG A 652 2.26 -2.99 28.31
C ARG A 652 1.54 -2.22 27.23
N GLN A 653 1.82 -0.93 27.10
CA GLN A 653 1.24 -0.09 26.05
C GLN A 653 1.64 -0.56 24.65
N ILE A 654 2.91 -0.93 24.43
CA ILE A 654 3.39 -1.50 23.15
C ILE A 654 2.58 -2.77 22.80
N VAL A 655 2.31 -3.64 23.78
CA VAL A 655 1.52 -4.87 23.58
C VAL A 655 0.08 -4.53 23.16
N LEU A 656 -0.55 -3.56 23.81
CA LEU A 656 -1.92 -3.12 23.47
C LEU A 656 -2.00 -2.52 22.06
N GLU A 657 -1.06 -1.63 21.73
CA GLU A 657 -0.95 -1.03 20.39
C GLU A 657 -0.76 -2.10 19.32
N GLU A 658 0.15 -3.05 19.55
CA GLU A 658 0.44 -4.14 18.62
C GLU A 658 -0.77 -5.06 18.43
N ARG A 659 -1.47 -5.42 19.51
CA ARG A 659 -2.69 -6.21 19.44
C ARG A 659 -3.77 -5.50 18.62
N ALA A 660 -4.04 -4.23 18.94
CA ALA A 660 -5.05 -3.44 18.23
C ALA A 660 -4.74 -3.32 16.73
N MET A 661 -3.46 -3.11 16.38
CA MET A 661 -3.01 -3.05 14.99
C MET A 661 -3.20 -4.39 14.27
N ARG A 662 -2.87 -5.53 14.91
CA ARG A 662 -3.03 -6.86 14.32
C ARG A 662 -4.49 -7.24 14.14
N GLU A 663 -5.35 -6.95 15.12
CA GLU A 663 -6.79 -7.19 15.02
C GLU A 663 -7.42 -6.33 13.91
N ALA A 664 -7.08 -5.06 13.82
CA ALA A 664 -7.53 -4.18 12.74
C ALA A 664 -7.06 -4.65 11.35
N GLY A 665 -5.87 -5.27 11.27
CA GLY A 665 -5.29 -5.81 10.04
C GLY A 665 -5.90 -7.12 9.54
N LEU A 666 -6.67 -7.85 10.34
CA LEU A 666 -7.20 -9.17 9.96
C LEU A 666 -8.08 -9.11 8.70
N THR A 667 -9.03 -8.19 8.66
CA THR A 667 -9.95 -8.08 7.51
C THR A 667 -9.28 -7.45 6.27
N PRO A 668 -8.56 -6.31 6.35
CA PRO A 668 -7.84 -5.78 5.19
C PRO A 668 -6.75 -6.70 4.66
N GLY A 669 -6.06 -7.42 5.55
CA GLY A 669 -4.92 -8.28 5.23
C GLY A 669 -5.23 -9.78 5.22
N GLY A 670 -6.49 -10.18 5.20
CA GLY A 670 -6.90 -11.57 5.45
C GLY A 670 -6.26 -12.61 4.54
N HIS A 671 -6.03 -12.30 3.28
CA HIS A 671 -5.31 -13.16 2.34
C HIS A 671 -3.86 -13.43 2.79
N THR A 672 -3.17 -12.43 3.34
CA THR A 672 -1.82 -12.58 3.89
C THR A 672 -1.83 -13.43 5.18
N VAL A 673 -2.81 -13.21 6.05
CA VAL A 673 -2.98 -13.99 7.29
C VAL A 673 -3.19 -15.47 6.96
N VAL A 674 -4.09 -15.76 6.03
CA VAL A 674 -4.37 -17.12 5.56
C VAL A 674 -3.12 -17.74 4.92
N ASN A 675 -2.41 -17.02 4.06
CA ASN A 675 -1.19 -17.52 3.41
C ASN A 675 -0.09 -17.80 4.43
N THR A 676 0.15 -16.91 5.40
CA THR A 676 1.15 -17.12 6.45
C THR A 676 0.82 -18.35 7.28
N ARG A 677 -0.45 -18.51 7.69
CA ARG A 677 -0.90 -19.66 8.47
C ARG A 677 -0.80 -20.97 7.69
N LEU A 678 -1.15 -20.95 6.39
CA LEU A 678 -1.06 -22.08 5.50
C LEU A 678 0.40 -22.53 5.29
N ARG A 679 1.28 -21.59 4.95
CA ARG A 679 2.71 -21.86 4.66
C ARG A 679 3.45 -22.40 5.86
N ALA A 680 3.09 -21.97 7.07
CA ALA A 680 3.68 -22.41 8.34
C ALA A 680 3.61 -23.93 8.56
N GLN A 681 2.78 -24.65 7.78
CA GLN A 681 2.64 -26.09 7.87
C GLN A 681 3.75 -26.85 7.14
N PHE A 682 4.48 -26.19 6.23
CA PHE A 682 5.34 -26.90 5.28
C PHE A 682 6.83 -26.82 5.61
N ASN A 683 7.30 -25.75 6.22
CA ASN A 683 8.71 -25.58 6.55
C ASN A 683 8.93 -24.74 7.81
N GLU A 684 10.14 -24.85 8.35
CA GLU A 684 10.54 -24.24 9.62
C GLU A 684 10.58 -22.70 9.56
N ALA A 685 11.01 -22.11 8.43
CA ALA A 685 11.12 -20.67 8.30
C ALA A 685 9.75 -19.99 8.28
N ASP A 686 8.79 -20.53 7.51
CA ASP A 686 7.42 -20.04 7.46
C ASP A 686 6.70 -20.26 8.80
N TRP A 687 6.97 -21.38 9.48
CA TRP A 687 6.48 -21.62 10.84
C TRP A 687 7.02 -20.56 11.83
N ALA A 688 8.31 -20.27 11.80
CA ALA A 688 8.89 -19.25 12.66
C ALA A 688 8.28 -17.85 12.35
N GLY A 689 8.08 -17.53 11.07
CA GLY A 689 7.41 -16.28 10.66
C GLY A 689 5.98 -16.18 11.20
N GLU A 690 5.25 -17.28 11.26
CA GLU A 690 3.91 -17.35 11.82
C GLU A 690 3.92 -17.15 13.35
N GLN A 691 4.90 -17.71 14.07
CA GLN A 691 5.08 -17.46 15.52
C GLN A 691 5.45 -16.00 15.82
N ILE A 692 6.15 -15.32 14.93
CA ILE A 692 6.62 -13.94 15.10
C ILE A 692 5.56 -12.91 14.71
N GLY A 693 4.69 -13.21 13.73
CA GLY A 693 3.79 -12.21 13.14
C GLY A 693 2.43 -12.70 12.66
N GLY A 694 2.11 -13.99 12.79
CA GLY A 694 0.86 -14.59 12.32
C GLY A 694 -0.25 -14.68 13.37
N VAL A 695 -1.15 -15.66 13.19
CA VAL A 695 -2.27 -15.92 14.13
C VAL A 695 -1.76 -16.37 15.50
N SER A 696 -0.73 -17.22 15.56
CA SER A 696 -0.13 -17.63 16.84
C SER A 696 0.44 -16.45 17.63
N TYR A 697 1.03 -15.49 16.92
CA TYR A 697 1.49 -14.25 17.53
C TYR A 697 0.32 -13.41 18.09
N LEU A 698 -0.77 -13.27 17.37
CA LEU A 698 -1.96 -12.56 17.87
C LEU A 698 -2.53 -13.21 19.14
N LEU A 699 -2.59 -14.54 19.16
CA LEU A 699 -3.02 -15.28 20.35
C LEU A 699 -2.03 -15.13 21.52
N PHE A 700 -0.74 -15.03 21.21
CA PHE A 700 0.29 -14.73 22.21
C PHE A 700 0.11 -13.32 22.78
N LEU A 701 -0.18 -12.29 21.97
CA LEU A 701 -0.41 -10.93 22.45
C LEU A 701 -1.52 -10.84 23.51
N ARG A 702 -2.57 -11.63 23.38
CA ARG A 702 -3.65 -11.71 24.38
C ARG A 702 -3.19 -12.34 25.69
N ARG A 703 -2.32 -13.35 25.62
CA ARG A 703 -1.77 -14.01 26.82
C ARG A 703 -0.72 -13.16 27.52
N ILE A 704 0.16 -12.51 26.77
CA ILE A 704 1.23 -11.68 27.36
C ILE A 704 0.69 -10.44 28.07
N GLU A 705 -0.43 -9.86 27.57
CA GLU A 705 -1.11 -8.77 28.27
C GLU A 705 -1.48 -9.17 29.69
N GLN A 706 -2.06 -10.34 29.87
CA GLN A 706 -2.38 -10.88 31.20
C GLN A 706 -1.11 -11.19 32.03
N ALA A 707 -0.11 -11.80 31.40
CA ALA A 707 1.15 -12.12 32.05
C ALA A 707 1.89 -10.87 32.56
N ILE A 708 1.83 -9.73 31.83
CA ILE A 708 2.41 -8.46 32.29
C ILE A 708 1.75 -7.99 33.59
N ASP A 709 0.44 -8.20 33.73
CA ASP A 709 -0.31 -7.76 34.90
C ASP A 709 -0.08 -8.70 36.10
N GLU A 710 0.08 -10.00 35.85
CA GLU A 710 0.20 -11.05 36.90
C GLU A 710 1.65 -11.34 37.31
N ASP A 711 2.62 -11.36 36.38
CA ASP A 711 4.01 -11.77 36.62
C ASP A 711 4.99 -11.03 35.70
N TRP A 712 5.14 -9.74 35.94
CA TRP A 712 6.06 -8.88 35.16
C TRP A 712 7.52 -9.34 35.25
N ASP A 713 7.97 -9.83 36.39
CA ASP A 713 9.37 -10.21 36.59
C ASP A 713 9.78 -11.32 35.62
N THR A 714 8.91 -12.30 35.39
CA THR A 714 9.14 -13.36 34.39
C THR A 714 9.19 -12.79 32.97
N VAL A 715 8.28 -11.89 32.62
CA VAL A 715 8.27 -11.25 31.26
C VAL A 715 9.57 -10.46 31.05
N GLN A 716 9.96 -9.65 32.02
CA GLN A 716 11.20 -8.89 31.97
C GLN A 716 12.43 -9.78 31.83
N ALA A 717 12.49 -10.87 32.63
CA ALA A 717 13.60 -11.83 32.58
C ALA A 717 13.74 -12.46 31.18
N VAL A 718 12.63 -12.75 30.47
CA VAL A 718 12.64 -13.24 29.10
C VAL A 718 13.21 -12.17 28.13
N LEU A 719 12.79 -10.92 28.27
CA LEU A 719 13.30 -9.84 27.43
C LEU A 719 14.81 -9.64 27.59
N GLU A 720 15.32 -9.73 28.84
CA GLU A 720 16.76 -9.62 29.11
C GLU A 720 17.53 -10.84 28.60
N GLN A 721 16.96 -12.05 28.66
CA GLN A 721 17.57 -13.23 28.06
C GLN A 721 17.63 -13.09 26.50
N ILE A 722 16.57 -12.61 25.86
CA ILE A 722 16.57 -12.34 24.43
C ILE A 722 17.68 -11.34 24.09
N ARG A 723 17.82 -10.24 24.84
CA ARG A 723 18.90 -9.28 24.65
C ARG A 723 20.28 -9.95 24.75
N ALA A 724 20.50 -10.74 25.80
CA ALA A 724 21.78 -11.40 26.03
C ALA A 724 22.17 -12.40 24.92
N LEU A 725 21.17 -13.05 24.29
CA LEU A 725 21.39 -14.01 23.20
C LEU A 725 21.58 -13.32 21.84
N LEU A 726 20.82 -12.26 21.56
CA LEU A 726 20.83 -11.58 20.27
C LEU A 726 21.95 -10.55 20.14
N VAL A 727 22.25 -9.79 21.20
CA VAL A 727 23.33 -8.79 21.19
C VAL A 727 24.66 -9.48 21.42
N ASN A 728 25.12 -10.20 20.39
CA ASN A 728 26.33 -10.98 20.39
C ASN A 728 27.05 -10.79 19.07
N ARG A 729 28.22 -10.09 19.07
CA ARG A 729 29.03 -9.79 17.89
C ARG A 729 29.23 -11.00 16.99
N ASN A 730 29.44 -12.17 17.56
CA ASN A 730 29.68 -13.41 16.81
C ASN A 730 28.44 -13.96 16.07
N ALA A 731 27.24 -13.48 16.40
CA ALA A 731 25.96 -13.86 15.78
C ALA A 731 25.37 -12.76 14.92
N LEU A 732 26.10 -11.65 14.69
CA LEU A 732 25.62 -10.54 13.91
C LEU A 732 25.95 -10.68 12.42
N LEU A 733 25.13 -10.02 11.61
CA LEU A 733 25.35 -9.72 10.21
C LEU A 733 25.20 -8.22 10.03
N ILE A 734 26.12 -7.61 9.33
CA ILE A 734 26.05 -6.20 8.95
C ILE A 734 25.81 -6.08 7.45
N ASN A 735 24.87 -5.24 7.08
CA ASN A 735 24.61 -4.89 5.69
C ASN A 735 24.67 -3.38 5.51
N VAL A 736 25.48 -2.91 4.59
CA VAL A 736 25.68 -1.47 4.34
C VAL A 736 25.52 -1.18 2.86
N THR A 737 24.62 -0.26 2.56
CA THR A 737 24.46 0.26 1.20
C THR A 737 24.87 1.73 1.17
N VAL A 738 25.96 2.02 0.49
CA VAL A 738 26.54 3.36 0.33
C VAL A 738 27.59 3.30 -0.80
N ASP A 739 27.83 4.40 -1.47
CA ASP A 739 28.88 4.50 -2.48
C ASP A 739 30.31 4.39 -1.88
N ALA A 740 31.31 4.13 -2.72
CA ALA A 740 32.65 3.90 -2.26
C ALA A 740 33.24 5.07 -1.43
N PRO A 741 33.08 6.36 -1.79
CA PRO A 741 33.52 7.46 -0.94
C PRO A 741 32.85 7.52 0.42
N GLY A 742 31.55 7.23 0.48
CA GLY A 742 30.78 7.14 1.72
C GLY A 742 31.23 5.97 2.58
N TRP A 743 31.55 4.83 1.96
CA TRP A 743 32.10 3.67 2.66
C TRP A 743 33.42 3.96 3.38
N GLU A 744 34.36 4.66 2.70
CA GLU A 744 35.64 5.03 3.29
C GLU A 744 35.47 5.90 4.55
N GLN A 745 34.43 6.74 4.60
CA GLN A 745 34.13 7.56 5.77
C GLN A 745 33.43 6.75 6.86
N PHE A 746 32.48 5.88 6.53
CA PHE A 746 31.63 5.16 7.49
C PHE A 746 32.34 3.96 8.12
N HIS A 747 33.14 3.22 7.35
CA HIS A 747 33.73 1.94 7.78
C HIS A 747 34.58 2.03 9.06
N PRO A 748 35.44 3.04 9.29
CA PRO A 748 36.16 3.15 10.56
C PRO A 748 35.28 3.28 11.79
N HIS A 749 34.15 3.99 11.68
CA HIS A 749 33.15 4.12 12.76
C HIS A 749 32.43 2.79 13.02
N LEU A 750 32.14 2.04 11.94
CA LEU A 750 31.56 0.70 12.04
C LEU A 750 32.47 -0.28 12.79
N GLU A 751 33.77 -0.33 12.47
CA GLU A 751 34.72 -1.18 13.18
C GLU A 751 34.79 -0.82 14.68
N ALA A 752 34.88 0.47 14.99
CA ALA A 752 34.87 0.94 16.39
C ALA A 752 33.58 0.60 17.13
N PHE A 753 32.43 0.60 16.44
CA PHE A 753 31.15 0.16 16.99
C PHE A 753 31.17 -1.35 17.28
N LEU A 754 31.58 -2.18 16.33
CA LEU A 754 31.64 -3.63 16.48
C LEU A 754 32.55 -4.07 17.62
N ASP A 755 33.66 -3.36 17.85
CA ASP A 755 34.61 -3.65 18.93
C ASP A 755 34.02 -3.43 20.33
N ARG A 756 32.98 -2.61 20.47
CA ARG A 756 32.28 -2.36 21.73
C ARG A 756 31.24 -3.42 22.08
N LEU A 757 30.78 -4.21 21.10
CA LEU A 757 29.74 -5.21 21.32
C LEU A 757 30.26 -6.46 22.03
N PRO A 758 29.46 -7.06 22.91
CA PRO A 758 29.84 -8.30 23.58
C PRO A 758 30.03 -9.44 22.57
N ALA A 759 31.01 -10.32 22.84
CA ALA A 759 31.29 -11.49 22.04
C ALA A 759 31.20 -12.75 22.89
N ALA A 760 30.39 -13.71 22.49
CA ALA A 760 30.19 -14.99 23.15
C ALA A 760 30.11 -16.11 22.10
N PRO A 761 30.37 -17.38 22.47
CA PRO A 761 30.13 -18.50 21.57
C PRO A 761 28.67 -18.55 21.09
N VAL A 762 28.49 -18.83 19.82
CA VAL A 762 27.15 -18.95 19.20
C VAL A 762 26.70 -20.42 19.28
N VAL A 763 25.59 -20.65 19.96
CA VAL A 763 24.97 -21.98 20.06
C VAL A 763 23.59 -21.90 19.37
N PRO A 764 23.40 -22.49 18.19
CA PRO A 764 22.09 -22.52 17.54
C PRO A 764 21.06 -23.32 18.34
N ALA A 765 19.88 -22.74 18.53
CA ALA A 765 18.76 -23.44 19.14
C ALA A 765 18.08 -24.38 18.12
N ALA A 766 17.66 -25.54 18.60
CA ALA A 766 16.82 -26.44 17.82
C ALA A 766 15.35 -26.06 17.98
N TRP A 767 14.65 -25.92 16.88
CA TRP A 767 13.21 -25.68 16.88
C TRP A 767 12.47 -26.93 16.44
N ASN A 768 11.38 -27.24 17.13
CA ASN A 768 10.50 -28.35 16.80
C ASN A 768 9.23 -27.80 16.19
N LEU A 769 9.06 -27.98 14.90
CA LEU A 769 7.85 -27.59 14.20
C LEU A 769 6.63 -28.25 14.85
N ARG A 770 5.66 -27.43 15.24
CA ARG A 770 4.32 -27.87 15.60
C ARG A 770 3.35 -27.17 14.66
N PRO A 771 3.15 -27.70 13.46
CA PRO A 771 2.22 -27.11 12.51
C PRO A 771 0.80 -27.13 13.09
N ALA A 772 0.00 -26.15 12.71
CA ALA A 772 -1.45 -26.16 12.91
C ALA A 772 -2.08 -27.35 12.19
N ALA A 773 -3.39 -27.56 12.39
CA ALA A 773 -4.13 -28.59 11.68
C ALA A 773 -4.01 -28.41 10.15
N ALA A 774 -3.93 -29.52 9.43
CA ALA A 774 -3.81 -29.51 7.95
C ALA A 774 -5.01 -28.83 7.27
N SER A 775 -6.13 -28.74 7.98
CA SER A 775 -7.35 -28.09 7.49
C SER A 775 -7.95 -27.26 8.65
N GLU A 776 -7.84 -25.93 8.55
CA GLU A 776 -8.21 -25.01 9.62
C GLU A 776 -9.20 -23.94 9.13
N GLY A 777 -10.26 -23.71 9.91
CA GLY A 777 -11.18 -22.59 9.78
C GLY A 777 -10.89 -21.49 10.82
N LEU A 778 -10.69 -20.26 10.38
CA LEU A 778 -10.44 -19.10 11.23
C LEU A 778 -11.68 -18.19 11.26
N LEU A 779 -12.26 -17.95 12.44
CA LEU A 779 -13.47 -17.15 12.59
C LEU A 779 -13.13 -15.69 12.85
N ILE A 780 -13.70 -14.83 12.01
CA ILE A 780 -13.71 -13.37 12.15
C ILE A 780 -15.11 -12.81 11.88
N PRO A 781 -15.47 -11.62 12.38
CA PRO A 781 -16.74 -10.98 12.10
C PRO A 781 -16.70 -10.30 10.72
N ALA A 782 -16.79 -11.11 9.64
CA ALA A 782 -16.76 -10.62 8.26
C ALA A 782 -17.83 -11.28 7.40
N ASN A 783 -18.30 -10.57 6.37
CA ASN A 783 -19.23 -11.07 5.36
C ASN A 783 -18.53 -11.61 4.10
N VAL A 784 -17.22 -11.70 4.13
CA VAL A 784 -16.36 -12.20 3.06
C VAL A 784 -15.42 -13.24 3.61
N ASN A 785 -14.91 -14.08 2.71
CA ASN A 785 -13.97 -15.14 3.05
C ASN A 785 -12.59 -14.84 2.45
N TYR A 786 -11.60 -15.53 2.98
CA TYR A 786 -10.23 -15.63 2.48
C TYR A 786 -9.91 -17.12 2.46
N VAL A 787 -9.71 -17.69 1.28
CA VAL A 787 -9.57 -19.13 1.12
C VAL A 787 -8.17 -19.45 0.62
N GLY A 788 -7.42 -20.24 1.37
CA GLY A 788 -6.07 -20.66 1.02
C GLY A 788 -5.94 -22.17 0.92
N LYS A 789 -5.36 -22.67 -0.19
CA LYS A 789 -5.00 -24.08 -0.39
C LYS A 789 -3.56 -24.17 -0.91
N GLY A 790 -2.72 -25.06 -0.35
CA GLY A 790 -1.31 -25.11 -0.74
C GLY A 790 -0.62 -26.43 -0.40
N ALA A 791 0.57 -26.61 -0.96
CA ALA A 791 1.44 -27.75 -0.67
C ALA A 791 2.92 -27.41 -0.91
N ASP A 792 3.81 -28.18 -0.31
CA ASP A 792 5.23 -28.22 -0.68
C ASP A 792 5.39 -29.12 -1.90
N LEU A 793 5.54 -28.52 -3.08
CA LEU A 793 5.65 -29.24 -4.36
C LEU A 793 6.92 -30.10 -4.43
N TYR A 794 7.98 -29.74 -3.72
CA TYR A 794 9.21 -30.55 -3.70
C TYR A 794 8.99 -31.88 -2.97
N ARG A 795 8.19 -31.89 -1.89
CA ARG A 795 7.76 -33.13 -1.24
C ARG A 795 6.85 -33.98 -2.11
N LEU A 796 6.13 -33.34 -3.04
CA LEU A 796 5.31 -34.04 -4.06
C LEU A 796 6.12 -34.49 -5.26
N GLY A 797 7.46 -34.33 -5.24
CA GLY A 797 8.37 -34.79 -6.28
C GLY A 797 8.67 -33.80 -7.39
N TYR A 798 8.16 -32.59 -7.32
CA TYR A 798 8.50 -31.52 -8.26
C TYR A 798 9.96 -31.13 -8.14
N ARG A 799 10.62 -30.92 -9.28
CA ARG A 799 11.94 -30.31 -9.35
C ARG A 799 11.83 -28.92 -9.97
N LEU A 800 12.40 -27.93 -9.31
CA LEU A 800 12.35 -26.57 -9.79
C LEU A 800 12.85 -26.47 -11.24
N HIS A 801 12.04 -25.81 -12.05
CA HIS A 801 12.37 -25.26 -13.36
C HIS A 801 11.78 -23.87 -13.46
N GLY A 802 12.49 -22.91 -14.05
CA GLY A 802 12.06 -21.50 -14.11
C GLY A 802 10.70 -21.29 -14.77
N SER A 803 10.26 -22.20 -15.64
CA SER A 803 8.92 -22.16 -16.25
C SER A 803 7.78 -22.16 -15.23
N ALA A 804 7.99 -22.67 -14.00
CA ALA A 804 6.98 -22.60 -12.94
C ALA A 804 6.57 -21.16 -12.62
N LEU A 805 7.48 -20.20 -12.73
CA LEU A 805 7.18 -18.78 -12.53
C LEU A 805 6.26 -18.25 -13.63
N VAL A 806 6.48 -18.68 -14.87
CA VAL A 806 5.64 -18.32 -16.02
C VAL A 806 4.24 -18.91 -15.86
N VAL A 807 4.14 -20.21 -15.52
CA VAL A 807 2.87 -20.91 -15.31
C VAL A 807 2.07 -20.30 -14.16
N THR A 808 2.74 -20.01 -13.03
CA THR A 808 2.11 -19.39 -11.85
C THR A 808 1.54 -18.00 -12.21
N ARG A 809 2.32 -17.20 -12.92
CA ARG A 809 1.84 -15.88 -13.37
C ARG A 809 0.67 -16.00 -14.34
N TYR A 810 0.74 -16.93 -15.29
CA TYR A 810 -0.33 -17.17 -16.24
C TYR A 810 -1.64 -17.58 -15.56
N LEU A 811 -1.59 -18.53 -14.61
CA LEU A 811 -2.75 -18.92 -13.82
C LEU A 811 -3.37 -17.72 -13.07
N ARG A 812 -2.53 -16.89 -12.46
CA ARG A 812 -2.97 -15.69 -11.70
C ARG A 812 -3.69 -14.69 -12.57
N THR A 813 -3.19 -14.44 -13.78
CA THR A 813 -3.68 -13.37 -14.68
C THR A 813 -4.73 -13.85 -15.68
N THR A 814 -5.06 -15.14 -15.69
CA THR A 814 -6.09 -15.73 -16.57
C THR A 814 -7.11 -16.51 -15.74
N TRP A 815 -6.86 -17.79 -15.48
CA TRP A 815 -7.80 -18.70 -14.83
C TRP A 815 -8.36 -18.20 -13.50
N LEU A 816 -7.49 -17.79 -12.59
CA LEU A 816 -7.93 -17.32 -11.27
C LEU A 816 -8.61 -15.96 -11.36
N TRP A 817 -8.12 -15.08 -12.22
CA TRP A 817 -8.75 -13.79 -12.49
C TRP A 817 -10.18 -13.99 -13.00
N ASP A 818 -10.36 -14.80 -14.04
CA ASP A 818 -11.66 -15.00 -14.68
C ASP A 818 -12.65 -15.72 -13.75
N GLN A 819 -12.21 -16.79 -13.08
CA GLN A 819 -13.11 -17.65 -12.32
C GLN A 819 -13.43 -17.14 -10.92
N ILE A 820 -12.46 -16.52 -10.24
CA ILE A 820 -12.59 -16.07 -8.84
C ILE A 820 -13.04 -14.61 -8.79
N ARG A 821 -12.42 -13.74 -9.57
CA ARG A 821 -12.75 -12.31 -9.55
C ARG A 821 -13.95 -12.01 -10.44
N GLU A 822 -13.86 -12.27 -11.73
CA GLU A 822 -14.87 -11.85 -12.71
C GLU A 822 -16.20 -12.60 -12.52
N GLN A 823 -16.14 -13.92 -12.46
CA GLN A 823 -17.33 -14.77 -12.34
C GLN A 823 -17.71 -15.06 -10.89
N GLY A 824 -16.72 -15.12 -10.00
CA GLY A 824 -16.93 -15.43 -8.58
C GLY A 824 -17.28 -14.20 -7.74
N GLY A 825 -16.97 -12.98 -8.21
CA GLY A 825 -17.26 -11.73 -7.49
C GLY A 825 -16.31 -11.46 -6.33
N ALA A 826 -15.19 -12.18 -6.20
CA ALA A 826 -14.13 -11.87 -5.25
C ALA A 826 -13.32 -10.65 -5.72
N TYR A 827 -12.72 -9.91 -4.80
CA TYR A 827 -11.83 -8.81 -5.16
C TYR A 827 -10.55 -9.31 -5.85
N GLY A 828 -10.05 -10.53 -5.49
CA GLY A 828 -8.91 -11.14 -6.15
C GLY A 828 -8.75 -12.62 -5.88
N GLY A 829 -8.13 -13.31 -6.84
CA GLY A 829 -7.64 -14.69 -6.73
C GLY A 829 -6.19 -14.76 -7.15
N PHE A 830 -5.34 -15.38 -6.33
CA PHE A 830 -3.90 -15.42 -6.54
C PHE A 830 -3.38 -16.83 -6.43
N CYS A 831 -2.25 -17.09 -7.09
CA CYS A 831 -1.38 -18.21 -6.73
C CYS A 831 0.06 -17.70 -6.57
N ILE A 832 0.78 -18.28 -5.63
CA ILE A 832 2.15 -17.91 -5.26
C ILE A 832 2.98 -19.18 -5.23
N PHE A 833 4.12 -19.19 -5.91
CA PHE A 833 5.11 -20.23 -5.82
C PHE A 833 6.42 -19.64 -5.28
N ASP A 834 6.92 -20.21 -4.20
CA ASP A 834 8.21 -19.85 -3.63
C ASP A 834 9.29 -20.88 -4.05
N PRO A 835 10.21 -20.51 -4.96
CA PRO A 835 11.24 -21.43 -5.44
C PRO A 835 12.22 -21.93 -4.37
N ARG A 836 12.33 -21.25 -3.22
CA ARG A 836 13.25 -21.64 -2.15
C ARG A 836 12.68 -22.76 -1.29
N SER A 837 11.42 -22.61 -0.90
CA SER A 837 10.73 -23.60 -0.06
C SER A 837 9.99 -24.68 -0.85
N GLY A 838 9.71 -24.45 -2.13
CA GLY A 838 8.84 -25.31 -2.92
C GLY A 838 7.35 -25.13 -2.62
N VAL A 839 6.99 -24.23 -1.72
CA VAL A 839 5.58 -24.03 -1.36
C VAL A 839 4.84 -23.30 -2.47
N PHE A 840 3.78 -23.93 -2.96
CA PHE A 840 2.79 -23.33 -3.82
C PHE A 840 1.49 -23.14 -3.04
N SER A 841 0.88 -21.96 -3.17
CA SER A 841 -0.40 -21.64 -2.53
C SER A 841 -1.34 -20.92 -3.47
N TYR A 842 -2.63 -21.29 -3.44
CA TYR A 842 -3.75 -20.50 -3.93
C TYR A 842 -4.32 -19.69 -2.78
N ILE A 843 -4.74 -18.45 -3.06
CA ILE A 843 -5.33 -17.53 -2.07
C ILE A 843 -6.44 -16.73 -2.73
N SER A 844 -7.60 -16.58 -2.06
CA SER A 844 -8.61 -15.58 -2.45
C SER A 844 -8.65 -14.40 -1.49
N TYR A 845 -9.16 -13.29 -1.97
CA TYR A 845 -9.23 -12.04 -1.23
C TYR A 845 -10.62 -11.41 -1.33
N ARG A 846 -11.25 -11.17 -0.16
CA ARG A 846 -12.62 -10.63 -0.05
C ARG A 846 -13.59 -11.41 -0.93
N ASP A 847 -13.63 -12.71 -0.71
CA ASP A 847 -14.33 -13.67 -1.54
C ASP A 847 -15.73 -13.94 -0.96
N PRO A 848 -16.81 -13.74 -1.72
CA PRO A 848 -18.15 -14.13 -1.27
C PRO A 848 -18.35 -15.64 -1.22
N ASN A 849 -17.46 -16.40 -1.90
CA ASN A 849 -17.55 -17.87 -2.00
C ASN A 849 -16.47 -18.54 -1.14
N LEU A 850 -16.71 -19.79 -0.76
CA LEU A 850 -15.72 -20.66 -0.14
C LEU A 850 -15.58 -21.97 -0.93
N LEU A 851 -16.59 -22.77 -1.01
CA LEU A 851 -16.54 -24.08 -1.68
C LEU A 851 -16.31 -23.96 -3.19
N ARG A 852 -17.03 -23.04 -3.85
CA ARG A 852 -16.83 -22.76 -5.28
C ARG A 852 -15.38 -22.34 -5.58
N THR A 853 -14.76 -21.55 -4.71
CA THR A 853 -13.37 -21.12 -4.86
C THR A 853 -12.41 -22.30 -4.76
N LEU A 854 -12.64 -23.24 -3.84
CA LEU A 854 -11.87 -24.48 -3.76
C LEU A 854 -12.01 -25.34 -5.02
N GLU A 855 -13.22 -25.43 -5.59
CA GLU A 855 -13.44 -26.14 -6.87
C GLU A 855 -12.63 -25.49 -8.01
N VAL A 856 -12.56 -24.17 -8.06
CA VAL A 856 -11.76 -23.44 -9.05
C VAL A 856 -10.28 -23.78 -8.90
N TYR A 857 -9.76 -23.84 -7.67
CA TYR A 857 -8.37 -24.24 -7.41
C TYR A 857 -8.11 -25.68 -7.92
N ASP A 858 -9.01 -26.61 -7.60
CA ASP A 858 -8.88 -28.02 -7.96
C ASP A 858 -9.00 -28.26 -9.47
N ARG A 859 -9.63 -27.37 -10.21
CA ARG A 859 -9.76 -27.44 -11.67
C ARG A 859 -8.59 -26.79 -12.43
N SER A 860 -7.65 -26.15 -11.75
CA SER A 860 -6.51 -25.47 -12.39
C SER A 860 -5.64 -26.44 -13.21
N ALA A 861 -5.46 -27.68 -12.74
CA ALA A 861 -4.72 -28.71 -13.48
C ALA A 861 -5.41 -29.08 -14.80
N GLU A 862 -6.72 -29.26 -14.78
CA GLU A 862 -7.52 -29.54 -15.97
C GLU A 862 -7.44 -28.39 -16.98
N PHE A 863 -7.53 -27.14 -16.49
CA PHE A 863 -7.37 -25.96 -17.32
C PHE A 863 -6.02 -25.94 -18.03
N LEU A 864 -4.91 -26.15 -17.31
CA LEU A 864 -3.56 -26.16 -17.91
C LEU A 864 -3.37 -27.30 -18.95
N ARG A 865 -3.99 -28.49 -18.76
CA ARG A 865 -3.91 -29.56 -19.72
C ARG A 865 -4.64 -29.29 -21.02
N ARG A 866 -5.78 -28.58 -20.94
CA ARG A 866 -6.61 -28.23 -22.09
C ARG A 866 -6.13 -26.96 -22.81
N LEU A 867 -5.17 -26.28 -22.22
CA LEU A 867 -4.68 -25.01 -22.72
C LEU A 867 -4.00 -25.18 -24.09
N ASP A 868 -4.47 -24.44 -25.08
CA ASP A 868 -3.86 -24.30 -26.39
C ASP A 868 -3.22 -22.92 -26.52
N LEU A 869 -1.98 -22.79 -26.04
CA LEU A 869 -1.24 -21.54 -26.02
C LEU A 869 -0.67 -21.23 -27.41
N ASN A 870 -1.12 -20.12 -27.97
CA ASN A 870 -0.45 -19.54 -29.12
C ASN A 870 0.88 -18.82 -28.71
N THR A 871 1.71 -18.55 -29.72
CA THR A 871 3.03 -17.90 -29.51
C THR A 871 2.92 -16.55 -28.82
N THR A 872 1.88 -15.77 -29.12
CA THR A 872 1.69 -14.43 -28.52
C THR A 872 1.36 -14.53 -27.04
N GLU A 873 0.46 -15.41 -26.64
CA GLU A 873 0.11 -15.64 -25.23
C GLU A 873 1.28 -16.15 -24.41
N LEU A 874 2.04 -17.11 -24.95
CA LEU A 874 3.25 -17.60 -24.30
C LEU A 874 4.29 -16.49 -24.13
N THR A 875 4.51 -15.67 -25.18
CA THR A 875 5.43 -14.53 -25.12
C THR A 875 5.01 -13.55 -24.04
N ARG A 876 3.74 -13.20 -23.95
CA ARG A 876 3.22 -12.30 -22.90
C ARG A 876 3.42 -12.88 -21.49
N ALA A 877 3.18 -14.16 -21.30
CA ALA A 877 3.40 -14.82 -20.02
C ALA A 877 4.89 -14.79 -19.60
N ILE A 878 5.80 -15.03 -20.53
CA ILE A 878 7.25 -14.94 -20.30
C ILE A 878 7.67 -13.50 -19.96
N ILE A 879 7.22 -12.50 -20.73
CA ILE A 879 7.50 -11.09 -20.46
C ILE A 879 7.05 -10.71 -19.07
N GLY A 880 5.84 -11.11 -18.69
CA GLY A 880 5.32 -10.84 -17.36
C GLY A 880 6.16 -11.48 -16.24
N ALA A 881 6.62 -12.72 -16.43
CA ALA A 881 7.49 -13.39 -15.44
C ALA A 881 8.86 -12.69 -15.34
N ILE A 882 9.41 -12.20 -16.45
CA ILE A 882 10.64 -11.39 -16.43
C ILE A 882 10.41 -10.05 -15.72
N ALA A 883 9.25 -9.41 -15.89
CA ALA A 883 8.91 -8.18 -15.16
C ALA A 883 8.96 -8.39 -13.63
N ASP A 884 8.44 -9.52 -13.15
CA ASP A 884 8.50 -9.86 -11.71
C ASP A 884 9.95 -10.10 -11.23
N LEU A 885 10.82 -10.70 -12.06
CA LEU A 885 12.23 -10.93 -11.74
C LEU A 885 13.06 -9.64 -11.74
N ASP A 886 12.74 -8.71 -12.61
CA ASP A 886 13.45 -7.46 -12.84
C ASP A 886 12.78 -6.25 -12.17
N ALA A 887 11.92 -6.46 -11.18
CA ALA A 887 11.21 -5.41 -10.47
C ALA A 887 12.17 -4.28 -10.04
N TYR A 888 11.82 -3.04 -10.38
CA TYR A 888 12.63 -1.86 -10.04
C TYR A 888 12.74 -1.70 -8.52
N GLN A 889 13.94 -1.35 -8.06
CA GLN A 889 14.24 -1.15 -6.65
C GLN A 889 15.10 0.10 -6.44
N LEU A 890 14.83 0.83 -5.39
CA LEU A 890 15.66 1.92 -4.89
C LEU A 890 16.98 1.37 -4.28
N PRO A 891 18.02 2.18 -4.10
CA PRO A 891 19.34 1.69 -3.65
C PRO A 891 19.29 0.89 -2.33
N ASP A 892 18.53 1.35 -1.34
CA ASP A 892 18.35 0.64 -0.06
C ASP A 892 17.72 -0.74 -0.24
N ALA A 893 16.66 -0.83 -1.05
CA ALA A 893 16.00 -2.10 -1.37
C ALA A 893 16.90 -3.03 -2.20
N ARG A 894 17.72 -2.48 -3.11
CA ARG A 894 18.71 -3.24 -3.90
C ARG A 894 19.77 -3.87 -3.00
N GLY A 895 20.35 -3.10 -2.07
CA GLY A 895 21.32 -3.62 -1.12
C GLY A 895 20.74 -4.67 -0.19
N PHE A 896 19.55 -4.40 0.35
CA PHE A 896 18.85 -5.37 1.21
C PHE A 896 18.51 -6.66 0.47
N THR A 897 18.00 -6.56 -0.78
CA THR A 897 17.71 -7.73 -1.62
C THR A 897 18.99 -8.53 -1.93
N ALA A 898 20.11 -7.86 -2.19
CA ALA A 898 21.39 -8.54 -2.42
C ALA A 898 21.86 -9.30 -1.17
N MET A 899 21.69 -8.71 0.01
CA MET A 899 21.95 -9.39 1.29
C MET A 899 21.04 -10.62 1.45
N VAL A 900 19.74 -10.50 1.21
CA VAL A 900 18.81 -11.63 1.30
C VAL A 900 19.25 -12.75 0.37
N ARG A 901 19.55 -12.44 -0.91
CA ARG A 901 20.06 -13.42 -1.89
C ARG A 901 21.31 -14.12 -1.39
N HIS A 902 22.25 -13.38 -0.81
CA HIS A 902 23.45 -13.96 -0.19
C HIS A 902 23.11 -14.94 0.94
N LEU A 903 22.17 -14.58 1.83
CA LEU A 903 21.77 -15.41 2.96
C LEU A 903 21.02 -16.68 2.55
N VAL A 904 20.18 -16.62 1.51
CA VAL A 904 19.38 -17.77 1.04
C VAL A 904 20.11 -18.63 0.01
N GLY A 905 21.31 -18.21 -0.45
CA GLY A 905 22.11 -18.94 -1.42
C GLY A 905 21.64 -18.77 -2.87
N ASP A 906 20.97 -17.65 -3.21
CA ASP A 906 20.59 -17.30 -4.58
C ASP A 906 21.71 -16.53 -5.27
N ASP A 907 22.77 -17.26 -5.64
CA ASP A 907 23.90 -16.70 -6.37
C ASP A 907 23.56 -16.30 -7.82
N ASP A 908 24.42 -15.52 -8.46
CA ASP A 908 24.18 -15.02 -9.81
C ASP A 908 24.09 -16.13 -10.85
N ALA A 909 24.81 -17.24 -10.68
CA ALA A 909 24.74 -18.40 -11.58
C ALA A 909 23.36 -19.05 -11.54
N TYR A 910 22.82 -19.27 -10.35
CA TYR A 910 21.48 -19.79 -10.18
C TYR A 910 20.41 -18.84 -10.71
N ARG A 911 20.53 -17.56 -10.43
CA ARG A 911 19.59 -16.54 -10.92
C ARG A 911 19.60 -16.47 -12.45
N GLN A 912 20.76 -16.58 -13.07
CA GLN A 912 20.89 -16.64 -14.53
C GLN A 912 20.24 -17.92 -15.09
N GLN A 913 20.48 -19.06 -14.47
CA GLN A 913 19.83 -20.30 -14.85
C GLN A 913 18.30 -20.17 -14.81
N VAL A 914 17.73 -19.69 -13.71
CA VAL A 914 16.28 -19.47 -13.60
C VAL A 914 15.77 -18.54 -14.70
N ARG A 915 16.51 -17.47 -15.01
CA ARG A 915 16.16 -16.54 -16.08
C ARG A 915 16.17 -17.22 -17.44
N ASP A 916 17.20 -18.00 -17.74
CA ASP A 916 17.30 -18.72 -19.00
C ASP A 916 16.15 -19.73 -19.17
N GLU A 917 15.78 -20.43 -18.11
CA GLU A 917 14.64 -21.35 -18.07
C GLU A 917 13.29 -20.62 -18.26
N VAL A 918 13.12 -19.44 -17.66
CA VAL A 918 11.94 -18.60 -17.88
C VAL A 918 11.84 -18.16 -19.34
N LEU A 919 12.93 -17.68 -19.92
CA LEU A 919 13.00 -17.25 -21.33
C LEU A 919 12.79 -18.42 -22.30
N GLY A 920 13.21 -19.62 -21.90
CA GLY A 920 13.09 -20.88 -22.66
C GLY A 920 11.77 -21.62 -22.48
N THR A 921 10.80 -21.09 -21.73
CA THR A 921 9.52 -21.77 -21.42
C THR A 921 8.75 -22.11 -22.69
N VAL A 922 8.20 -23.31 -22.73
CA VAL A 922 7.41 -23.85 -23.85
C VAL A 922 6.04 -24.37 -23.37
N PRO A 923 5.04 -24.57 -24.27
CA PRO A 923 3.70 -25.05 -23.88
C PRO A 923 3.67 -26.37 -23.14
N SER A 924 4.65 -27.29 -23.38
CA SER A 924 4.74 -28.55 -22.65
C SER A 924 5.01 -28.39 -21.16
N ASP A 925 5.64 -27.28 -20.73
CA ASP A 925 5.94 -27.01 -19.32
C ASP A 925 4.66 -26.73 -18.52
N PHE A 926 3.67 -26.09 -19.15
CA PHE A 926 2.35 -25.88 -18.56
C PHE A 926 1.62 -27.21 -18.28
N ARG A 927 1.71 -28.19 -19.21
CA ARG A 927 1.11 -29.51 -19.04
C ARG A 927 1.84 -30.29 -17.96
N ALA A 928 3.17 -30.24 -17.94
CA ALA A 928 3.96 -30.89 -16.89
C ALA A 928 3.64 -30.33 -15.49
N PHE A 929 3.42 -29.03 -15.38
CA PHE A 929 3.05 -28.39 -14.11
C PHE A 929 1.63 -28.80 -13.66
N ALA A 930 0.72 -29.08 -14.59
CA ALA A 930 -0.62 -29.58 -14.28
C ALA A 930 -0.61 -30.89 -13.48
N ASP A 931 0.33 -31.79 -13.77
CA ASP A 931 0.46 -33.07 -13.06
C ASP A 931 0.86 -32.88 -11.60
N VAL A 932 1.66 -31.83 -11.33
CA VAL A 932 2.04 -31.44 -9.96
C VAL A 932 0.85 -30.86 -9.20
N LEU A 933 0.02 -30.04 -9.87
CA LEU A 933 -1.19 -29.47 -9.26
C LEU A 933 -2.26 -30.56 -8.94
N ASP A 934 -2.35 -31.62 -9.71
CA ASP A 934 -3.23 -32.75 -9.36
C ASP A 934 -2.79 -33.45 -8.08
N SER A 935 -1.49 -33.61 -7.87
CA SER A 935 -0.96 -34.17 -6.62
C SER A 935 -1.26 -33.25 -5.44
N MET A 936 -1.18 -31.93 -5.65
CA MET A 936 -1.55 -30.94 -4.67
C MET A 936 -3.05 -30.95 -4.33
N ARG A 937 -3.92 -31.18 -5.30
CA ARG A 937 -5.37 -31.28 -5.07
C ARG A 937 -5.72 -32.28 -3.97
N GLU A 938 -5.04 -33.42 -3.94
CA GLU A 938 -5.30 -34.52 -3.00
C GLU A 938 -4.58 -34.35 -1.65
N GLN A 939 -3.39 -33.74 -1.66
CA GLN A 939 -2.48 -33.69 -0.50
C GLN A 939 -2.29 -32.29 0.06
N GLY A 940 -2.97 -31.29 -0.53
CA GLY A 940 -2.84 -29.89 -0.10
C GLY A 940 -3.49 -29.60 1.25
N ALA A 941 -2.84 -28.77 2.04
CA ALA A 941 -3.42 -28.21 3.25
C ALA A 941 -4.38 -27.06 2.91
N LEU A 942 -5.30 -26.78 3.85
CA LEU A 942 -6.35 -25.78 3.69
C LEU A 942 -6.40 -24.86 4.90
N VAL A 943 -6.46 -23.56 4.67
CA VAL A 943 -6.81 -22.57 5.69
C VAL A 943 -7.84 -21.63 5.09
N ALA A 944 -8.98 -21.48 5.75
CA ALA A 944 -9.97 -20.50 5.35
C ALA A 944 -10.29 -19.58 6.53
N MET A 945 -10.43 -18.27 6.27
CA MET A 945 -10.84 -17.28 7.25
C MET A 945 -12.10 -16.58 6.77
N GLY A 946 -13.10 -16.46 7.65
CA GLY A 946 -14.38 -15.86 7.30
C GLY A 946 -15.36 -15.77 8.46
N GLY A 947 -16.60 -15.38 8.15
CA GLY A 947 -17.68 -15.33 9.13
C GLY A 947 -18.10 -16.72 9.61
N GLU A 948 -18.57 -16.80 10.85
CA GLU A 948 -18.96 -18.05 11.50
C GLU A 948 -19.99 -18.85 10.68
N ALA A 949 -20.95 -18.15 10.07
CA ALA A 949 -21.98 -18.80 9.24
C ALA A 949 -21.39 -19.52 8.01
N ALA A 950 -20.47 -18.85 7.29
CA ALA A 950 -19.86 -19.39 6.08
C ALA A 950 -18.93 -20.59 6.40
N ILE A 951 -18.06 -20.45 7.42
CA ILE A 951 -17.15 -21.51 7.85
C ILE A 951 -17.95 -22.72 8.37
N THR A 952 -19.00 -22.48 9.19
CA THR A 952 -19.83 -23.56 9.74
C THR A 952 -20.62 -24.29 8.63
N ALA A 953 -21.21 -23.54 7.71
CA ALA A 953 -21.96 -24.12 6.59
C ALA A 953 -21.06 -25.02 5.71
N ALA A 954 -19.87 -24.52 5.33
CA ALA A 954 -18.90 -25.30 4.56
C ALA A 954 -18.43 -26.58 5.31
N ASN A 955 -18.26 -26.47 6.63
CA ASN A 955 -17.87 -27.63 7.44
C ASN A 955 -19.00 -28.65 7.60
N GLN A 956 -20.26 -28.19 7.70
CA GLN A 956 -21.43 -29.08 7.73
C GLN A 956 -21.64 -29.83 6.42
N GLU A 957 -21.40 -29.16 5.28
CA GLU A 957 -21.60 -29.72 3.95
C GLU A 957 -20.51 -30.75 3.57
N CYS A 958 -19.23 -30.45 3.85
CA CYS A 958 -18.10 -31.22 3.35
C CYS A 958 -17.20 -31.80 4.45
N GLY A 959 -17.41 -31.50 5.75
CA GLY A 959 -16.46 -31.90 6.80
C GLY A 959 -15.06 -31.30 6.60
N LEU A 960 -15.03 -30.09 6.10
CA LEU A 960 -13.83 -29.47 5.49
C LEU A 960 -12.72 -29.18 6.49
N PHE A 961 -13.06 -28.76 7.71
CA PHE A 961 -12.09 -28.31 8.72
C PHE A 961 -11.95 -29.29 9.87
N THR A 962 -10.72 -29.66 10.19
CA THR A 962 -10.39 -30.47 11.37
C THR A 962 -10.28 -29.64 12.66
N GLU A 963 -10.04 -28.34 12.50
CA GLU A 963 -9.98 -27.38 13.58
C GLU A 963 -10.66 -26.07 13.18
N ILE A 964 -11.38 -25.45 14.11
CA ILE A 964 -11.96 -24.12 13.92
C ILE A 964 -11.55 -23.23 15.07
N THR A 965 -10.81 -22.18 14.76
CA THR A 965 -10.22 -21.25 15.74
C THR A 965 -10.89 -19.87 15.64
N ARG A 966 -11.38 -19.33 16.75
CA ARG A 966 -11.87 -17.95 16.81
C ARG A 966 -10.68 -17.00 16.95
N VAL A 967 -10.44 -16.19 15.94
CA VAL A 967 -9.32 -15.23 15.89
C VAL A 967 -9.75 -13.85 16.33
N MET A 968 -11.05 -13.52 16.17
CA MET A 968 -11.59 -12.22 16.57
C MET A 968 -12.97 -12.33 17.22
#